data_4d88b66a09997f42e7bbcb0b9b9f1596
#
_entry.id   4d88b66a09997f42e7bbcb0b9b9f1596
#
_cell.length_a   1.000
_cell.length_b   1.000
_cell.length_c   1.000
_cell.angle_alpha   90.00
_cell.angle_beta   90.00
_cell.angle_gamma   90.00
#
_symmetry.space_group_name_H-M   'P 1'
#
loop_
_entity.id
_entity.type
_entity.pdbx_description
1 polymer ?
#
loop_
_entity_poly.entity_id
_entity_poly.type
_entity_poly.pdbx_seq_one_letter_code
_entity_poly.pdbx_strand_id
1 'polypeptide(L)'
;VNDDQQAPVREGAYEMSVKFWPPAGRLLFGAAFYHEYQPAYLGCANEERLRVDLDLMRRAGFNVVRVGESVWSTWEPENGVFDLDWLAPVLDAAYEREISAVLGTPTYAVPMWMPRQHPEIAAVPANGRALSFGSRQEMDFTNPAYRFYAERLIRKVVSRYRDHPAVIGYQVDNEPGLVLLHNRDVFQGFVDHLRHLYGDVATLNREWGLVYWSHRLTSWADLWLPDGNVQPQYDLAWRRFQAGLVSEFIAWQAEIVRELARPDQFVTTCIAYDRPGVEDVDIASALDIMSGNAYYEMQDGFGHPSARPRVAGWVAQGIWAVYELADRMYSSKQAPFLVTETNAASIGGSSTNMPAYDGQWRQAAWALVSRGARMIEYWPWQSLDFGAETYWGGVLPHSQVPGRVYREVARIGEEFASVGPLACGAVPDYDIAVLYDTDSKFALAGQSPLVKRDGPSDPDSYWRIVSAFYRGAFDGGLQVRFVRPRQLFGPRRPGEAPQQPTSPAEFAAANPVLLVAAFFTASDEDLEWMEGYAAAGGHLVLGPRTGYADREGRARVETQPACLHKAAGSWYEEFSNLAEPVPVRAAGASGFGLEAGAVATDWVDCLNLVDAEPLAHYEHPHFSRWPALTTRPHGSGRVTVIGTVPGQAFARSIAAWLVPAPVAGWGRLLGPVRATTATVHDGCRLHFLHNWSWHPGSVSAPFQLEDAISGERFDLGDQVTLKAWDVRVLRAKS
;
A
#
# COMPACT_ATOMS: atom_id res chain seq x y z
N VAL A 1 -16.34 -23.66 36.29
CA VAL A 1 -14.87 -23.52 36.45
C VAL A 1 -14.41 -22.79 35.23
N ASN A 2 -14.17 -21.52 35.41
CA ASN A 2 -13.67 -20.60 34.40
C ASN A 2 -12.18 -20.84 34.14
N ASP A 3 -11.78 -20.91 32.89
CA ASP A 3 -10.42 -20.64 32.48
C ASP A 3 -10.45 -19.48 31.46
N ASP A 4 -10.17 -18.28 31.95
CA ASP A 4 -9.83 -17.08 31.16
C ASP A 4 -8.44 -17.28 30.56
N GLN A 5 -8.36 -17.72 29.31
CA GLN A 5 -7.12 -17.64 28.55
C GLN A 5 -7.07 -16.28 27.81
N GLN A 6 -6.50 -15.28 28.47
CA GLN A 6 -6.04 -14.05 27.82
C GLN A 6 -4.88 -14.39 26.88
N ALA A 7 -5.04 -14.07 25.59
CA ALA A 7 -3.98 -14.17 24.60
C ALA A 7 -2.82 -13.22 24.96
N PRO A 8 -1.56 -13.64 24.84
CA PRO A 8 -0.42 -12.80 25.19
C PRO A 8 -0.28 -11.59 24.26
N VAL A 9 -0.22 -10.41 24.83
CA VAL A 9 0.10 -9.14 24.15
C VAL A 9 1.57 -9.20 23.70
N ARG A 10 1.82 -8.96 22.40
CA ARG A 10 3.17 -9.00 21.82
C ARG A 10 3.98 -7.77 22.24
N GLU A 11 4.94 -7.94 23.16
CA GLU A 11 5.86 -6.87 23.59
C GLU A 11 7.00 -6.56 22.60
N GLY A 12 7.40 -7.47 21.72
CA GLY A 12 8.65 -7.34 20.96
C GLY A 12 8.63 -6.44 19.72
N ALA A 13 7.46 -6.14 19.12
CA ALA A 13 7.37 -5.28 17.92
C ALA A 13 7.12 -3.80 18.26
N TYR A 14 6.74 -3.52 19.48
CA TYR A 14 6.31 -2.19 19.92
C TYR A 14 7.47 -1.29 20.38
N GLU A 15 8.53 -1.85 20.94
CA GLU A 15 9.63 -1.05 21.52
C GLU A 15 10.53 -0.33 20.50
N MET A 16 10.67 -0.84 19.26
CA MET A 16 11.52 -0.19 18.25
C MET A 16 10.86 0.99 17.55
N SER A 17 9.52 1.09 17.54
CA SER A 17 8.78 2.16 16.84
C SER A 17 8.46 3.39 17.68
N VAL A 18 8.62 3.33 18.99
CA VAL A 18 8.18 4.37 19.94
C VAL A 18 9.03 5.65 19.90
N LYS A 19 10.23 5.60 19.30
CA LYS A 19 11.19 6.69 19.39
C LYS A 19 10.84 7.94 18.55
N PHE A 20 9.98 7.80 17.53
CA PHE A 20 9.72 8.85 16.54
C PHE A 20 8.23 9.13 16.30
N TRP A 21 7.37 8.88 17.27
CA TRP A 21 5.96 9.19 17.11
C TRP A 21 5.69 10.69 17.17
N PRO A 22 4.70 11.17 16.36
CA PRO A 22 4.04 12.43 16.68
C PRO A 22 3.67 12.44 18.16
N PRO A 23 3.67 13.59 18.84
CA PRO A 23 3.50 13.68 20.29
C PRO A 23 2.43 12.71 20.79
N ALA A 24 2.79 11.87 21.76
CA ALA A 24 1.95 10.80 22.25
C ALA A 24 0.51 11.28 22.50
N GLY A 25 -0.48 10.57 21.96
CA GLY A 25 -1.88 10.88 22.14
C GLY A 25 -2.48 11.90 21.16
N ARG A 26 -1.85 12.22 20.03
CA ARG A 26 -2.42 13.15 19.05
C ARG A 26 -2.39 12.54 17.63
N LEU A 27 -3.54 12.50 16.95
CA LEU A 27 -3.56 12.30 15.50
C LEU A 27 -3.09 13.56 14.80
N LEU A 28 -2.20 13.44 13.84
CA LEU A 28 -1.84 14.53 12.95
C LEU A 28 -2.91 14.69 11.88
N PHE A 29 -3.33 15.92 11.66
CA PHE A 29 -4.40 16.25 10.71
C PHE A 29 -4.10 17.57 10.02
N GLY A 30 -4.06 17.57 8.69
CA GLY A 30 -3.61 18.72 7.94
C GLY A 30 -3.73 18.62 6.44
N ALA A 31 -2.91 19.39 5.74
CA ALA A 31 -2.83 19.41 4.30
C ALA A 31 -1.43 19.81 3.80
N ALA A 32 -1.13 19.45 2.55
CA ALA A 32 -0.03 20.07 1.82
C ALA A 32 -0.34 21.55 1.60
N PHE A 33 0.59 22.42 1.97
CA PHE A 33 0.40 23.86 1.98
C PHE A 33 1.50 24.59 1.20
N TYR A 34 1.11 25.22 0.11
CA TYR A 34 2.00 25.94 -0.79
C TYR A 34 1.67 27.43 -0.76
N HIS A 35 2.17 28.14 0.25
CA HIS A 35 2.04 29.57 0.35
C HIS A 35 2.69 30.29 -0.85
N GLU A 36 3.77 29.75 -1.35
CA GLU A 36 4.51 30.23 -2.53
C GLU A 36 3.74 30.14 -3.85
N TYR A 37 2.66 29.35 -3.89
CA TYR A 37 1.75 29.24 -5.04
C TYR A 37 0.54 30.19 -4.94
N GLN A 38 0.50 31.05 -3.93
CA GLN A 38 -0.57 32.03 -3.80
C GLN A 38 -0.48 33.09 -4.91
N PRO A 39 -1.63 33.47 -5.51
CA PRO A 39 -1.62 34.42 -6.61
C PRO A 39 -1.13 35.80 -6.17
N ALA A 40 -0.05 36.28 -6.77
CA ALA A 40 0.48 37.60 -6.47
C ALA A 40 -0.48 38.74 -6.82
N TYR A 41 -1.40 38.49 -7.76
CA TYR A 41 -2.38 39.52 -8.21
C TYR A 41 -3.51 39.76 -7.21
N LEU A 42 -3.68 38.96 -6.17
CA LEU A 42 -4.67 39.24 -5.12
C LEU A 42 -4.33 40.48 -4.27
N GLY A 43 -3.19 41.13 -4.53
CA GLY A 43 -2.85 42.46 -4.04
C GLY A 43 -2.67 42.57 -2.51
N CYS A 44 -2.96 41.54 -1.80
CA CYS A 44 -2.67 41.44 -0.39
C CYS A 44 -1.18 41.14 -0.24
N ALA A 45 -0.48 41.82 0.65
CA ALA A 45 0.78 41.35 1.09
C ALA A 45 0.61 39.86 1.46
N ASN A 46 1.47 38.99 0.93
CA ASN A 46 1.41 37.53 1.16
C ASN A 46 1.22 37.17 2.65
N GLU A 47 1.67 38.05 3.56
CA GLU A 47 1.53 37.90 5.01
C GLU A 47 0.08 37.90 5.52
N GLU A 48 -0.81 38.76 4.97
CA GLU A 48 -2.21 38.76 5.42
C GLU A 48 -2.91 37.46 4.98
N ARG A 49 -2.67 37.03 3.75
CA ARG A 49 -3.21 35.76 3.27
C ARG A 49 -2.68 34.58 4.06
N LEU A 50 -1.39 34.55 4.35
CA LEU A 50 -0.77 33.52 5.19
C LEU A 50 -1.47 33.40 6.55
N ARG A 51 -1.72 34.55 7.21
CA ARG A 51 -2.43 34.57 8.51
C ARG A 51 -3.86 34.04 8.37
N VAL A 52 -4.59 34.46 7.34
CA VAL A 52 -5.96 33.99 7.10
C VAL A 52 -5.98 32.47 6.88
N ASP A 53 -5.08 31.92 6.08
CA ASP A 53 -5.01 30.50 5.80
C ASP A 53 -4.72 29.68 7.07
N LEU A 54 -3.70 30.06 7.83
CA LEU A 54 -3.34 29.35 9.04
C LEU A 54 -4.41 29.50 10.16
N ASP A 55 -5.12 30.64 10.23
CA ASP A 55 -6.28 30.83 11.12
C ASP A 55 -7.46 29.92 10.70
N LEU A 56 -7.70 29.76 9.40
CA LEU A 56 -8.69 28.82 8.88
C LEU A 56 -8.27 27.36 9.17
N MET A 57 -7.03 27.00 8.97
CA MET A 57 -6.48 25.67 9.30
C MET A 57 -6.67 25.37 10.77
N ARG A 58 -6.27 26.28 11.66
CA ARG A 58 -6.43 26.11 13.11
C ARG A 58 -7.88 25.91 13.50
N ARG A 59 -8.79 26.70 12.93
CA ARG A 59 -10.26 26.57 13.15
C ARG A 59 -10.82 25.26 12.62
N ALA A 60 -10.25 24.71 11.57
CA ALA A 60 -10.60 23.38 11.04
C ALA A 60 -9.97 22.21 11.83
N GLY A 61 -9.25 22.50 12.92
CA GLY A 61 -8.58 21.47 13.72
C GLY A 61 -7.29 20.95 13.13
N PHE A 62 -6.75 21.59 12.09
CA PHE A 62 -5.45 21.23 11.55
C PHE A 62 -4.34 21.52 12.57
N ASN A 63 -3.39 20.61 12.67
CA ASN A 63 -2.28 20.67 13.59
C ASN A 63 -0.94 20.31 12.93
N VAL A 64 -0.95 20.04 11.62
CA VAL A 64 0.24 19.80 10.81
C VAL A 64 0.03 20.34 9.41
N VAL A 65 1.12 20.81 8.78
CA VAL A 65 1.20 21.12 7.35
C VAL A 65 2.46 20.52 6.75
N ARG A 66 2.39 20.11 5.49
CA ARG A 66 3.57 19.74 4.71
C ARG A 66 3.93 20.89 3.80
N VAL A 67 5.21 21.27 3.76
CA VAL A 67 5.69 22.47 3.08
C VAL A 67 7.01 22.24 2.37
N GLY A 68 7.26 22.92 1.28
CA GLY A 68 8.57 23.13 0.65
C GLY A 68 9.11 22.02 -0.24
N GLU A 69 8.37 20.91 -0.48
CA GLU A 69 8.86 19.75 -1.22
C GLU A 69 8.85 19.91 -2.76
N SER A 70 8.16 20.91 -3.31
CA SER A 70 7.98 21.04 -4.78
C SER A 70 8.71 22.21 -5.41
N VAL A 71 9.52 22.95 -4.68
CA VAL A 71 9.93 24.30 -5.08
C VAL A 71 11.45 24.52 -5.06
N TRP A 72 12.22 23.60 -5.64
CA TRP A 72 13.67 23.77 -5.70
C TRP A 72 14.09 25.12 -6.30
N SER A 73 13.42 25.59 -7.37
CA SER A 73 13.72 26.90 -7.98
C SER A 73 13.43 28.10 -7.07
N THR A 74 12.59 27.96 -6.04
CA THR A 74 12.40 28.98 -5.01
C THR A 74 13.54 28.97 -4.00
N TRP A 75 13.99 27.77 -3.60
CA TRP A 75 15.14 27.61 -2.72
C TRP A 75 16.47 28.03 -3.37
N GLU A 76 16.62 27.76 -4.67
CA GLU A 76 17.84 27.99 -5.44
C GLU A 76 17.48 28.44 -6.86
N PRO A 77 17.11 29.75 -7.03
CA PRO A 77 16.68 30.30 -8.33
C PRO A 77 17.77 30.28 -9.40
N GLU A 78 19.03 30.37 -8.99
CA GLU A 78 20.20 30.23 -9.86
C GLU A 78 21.21 29.30 -9.16
N ASN A 79 22.04 28.60 -9.94
CA ASN A 79 23.05 27.69 -9.40
C ASN A 79 23.95 28.38 -8.36
N GLY A 80 23.87 27.95 -7.12
CA GLY A 80 24.64 28.46 -5.99
C GLY A 80 24.06 29.74 -5.34
N VAL A 81 22.98 30.28 -5.86
CA VAL A 81 22.26 31.42 -5.26
C VAL A 81 21.07 30.89 -4.49
N PHE A 82 21.08 30.99 -3.15
CA PHE A 82 20.05 30.45 -2.30
C PHE A 82 19.20 31.56 -1.66
N ASP A 83 17.89 31.39 -1.75
CA ASP A 83 16.93 32.07 -0.87
C ASP A 83 16.39 31.01 0.12
N LEU A 84 16.90 31.04 1.34
CA LEU A 84 16.49 30.08 2.38
C LEU A 84 15.48 30.69 3.36
N ASP A 85 15.27 32.01 3.34
CA ASP A 85 14.48 32.71 4.35
C ASP A 85 13.00 32.86 3.96
N TRP A 86 12.63 32.58 2.72
CA TRP A 86 11.24 32.69 2.24
C TRP A 86 10.23 31.86 3.05
N LEU A 87 10.65 30.70 3.58
CA LEU A 87 9.78 29.80 4.36
C LEU A 87 9.70 30.20 5.84
N ALA A 88 10.64 30.98 6.37
CA ALA A 88 10.66 31.32 7.78
C ALA A 88 9.34 31.95 8.28
N PRO A 89 8.74 32.95 7.58
CA PRO A 89 7.46 33.53 8.00
C PRO A 89 6.32 32.50 8.06
N VAL A 90 6.33 31.48 7.16
CA VAL A 90 5.31 30.43 7.14
C VAL A 90 5.43 29.53 8.36
N LEU A 91 6.66 29.15 8.71
CA LEU A 91 6.92 28.30 9.88
C LEU A 91 6.66 29.05 11.20
N ASP A 92 7.04 30.33 11.29
CA ASP A 92 6.76 31.17 12.44
C ASP A 92 5.25 31.31 12.68
N ALA A 93 4.51 31.65 11.63
CA ALA A 93 3.06 31.81 11.69
C ALA A 93 2.32 30.49 11.98
N ALA A 94 2.83 29.35 11.52
CA ALA A 94 2.32 28.02 11.85
C ALA A 94 2.56 27.70 13.33
N TYR A 95 3.78 27.94 13.82
CA TYR A 95 4.14 27.72 15.23
C TYR A 95 3.28 28.54 16.20
N GLU A 96 3.06 29.82 15.92
CA GLU A 96 2.16 30.69 16.68
C GLU A 96 0.74 30.13 16.83
N ARG A 97 0.31 29.26 15.89
CA ARG A 97 -1.00 28.62 15.87
C ARG A 97 -1.01 27.17 16.29
N GLU A 98 0.12 26.71 16.88
CA GLU A 98 0.31 25.31 17.29
C GLU A 98 0.13 24.31 16.13
N ILE A 99 0.48 24.73 14.90
CA ILE A 99 0.54 23.90 13.71
C ILE A 99 2.00 23.48 13.49
N SER A 100 2.25 22.18 13.49
CA SER A 100 3.56 21.60 13.18
C SER A 100 3.80 21.57 11.68
N ALA A 101 5.06 21.44 11.26
CA ALA A 101 5.43 21.34 9.87
C ALA A 101 6.25 20.07 9.59
N VAL A 102 5.91 19.37 8.51
CA VAL A 102 6.75 18.37 7.84
C VAL A 102 7.42 19.08 6.68
N LEU A 103 8.74 19.20 6.72
CA LEU A 103 9.51 19.92 5.71
C LEU A 103 9.95 18.95 4.61
N GLY A 104 9.57 19.23 3.36
CA GLY A 104 9.93 18.43 2.21
C GLY A 104 11.29 18.82 1.60
N THR A 105 11.99 17.82 1.04
CA THR A 105 13.15 18.06 0.18
C THR A 105 12.70 18.06 -1.28
N PRO A 106 12.88 19.13 -2.06
CA PRO A 106 12.28 19.29 -3.39
C PRO A 106 13.06 18.57 -4.51
N THR A 107 13.61 17.41 -4.22
CA THR A 107 14.56 16.71 -5.08
C THR A 107 13.94 16.16 -6.38
N TYR A 108 12.65 15.92 -6.40
CA TYR A 108 11.91 15.40 -7.56
C TYR A 108 11.52 16.48 -8.61
N ALA A 109 11.65 17.77 -8.29
CA ALA A 109 11.25 18.90 -9.14
C ALA A 109 12.44 19.84 -9.36
N VAL A 110 13.33 19.47 -10.28
CA VAL A 110 14.59 20.20 -10.54
C VAL A 110 14.37 21.58 -11.15
N PRO A 111 15.20 22.59 -10.81
CA PRO A 111 15.12 23.92 -11.42
C PRO A 111 15.67 23.93 -12.84
N MET A 112 15.14 24.82 -13.71
CA MET A 112 15.49 24.88 -15.13
C MET A 112 16.99 25.12 -15.40
N TRP A 113 17.71 25.75 -14.49
CA TRP A 113 19.16 25.96 -14.68
C TRP A 113 19.93 24.63 -14.70
N MET A 114 19.42 23.59 -14.00
CA MET A 114 20.10 22.30 -13.89
C MET A 114 20.11 21.51 -15.21
N PRO A 115 19.00 21.18 -15.88
CA PRO A 115 19.04 20.48 -17.16
C PRO A 115 19.68 21.32 -18.28
N ARG A 116 19.72 22.66 -18.14
CA ARG A 116 20.43 23.53 -19.08
C ARG A 116 21.94 23.40 -18.93
N GLN A 117 22.46 23.26 -17.70
CA GLN A 117 23.90 23.10 -17.43
C GLN A 117 24.35 21.65 -17.55
N HIS A 118 23.45 20.73 -17.23
CA HIS A 118 23.67 19.28 -17.14
C HIS A 118 22.59 18.51 -17.91
N PRO A 119 22.57 18.59 -19.27
CA PRO A 119 21.56 17.89 -20.07
C PRO A 119 21.61 16.35 -19.90
N GLU A 120 22.73 15.81 -19.46
CA GLU A 120 22.94 14.40 -19.18
C GLU A 120 22.14 13.85 -17.99
N ILE A 121 21.55 14.73 -17.16
CA ILE A 121 20.67 14.29 -16.06
C ILE A 121 19.30 13.80 -16.53
N ALA A 122 18.94 14.01 -17.79
CA ALA A 122 17.64 13.60 -18.29
C ALA A 122 17.44 12.08 -18.18
N ALA A 123 16.33 11.66 -17.59
CA ALA A 123 15.95 10.25 -17.54
C ALA A 123 15.64 9.73 -18.95
N VAL A 124 16.09 8.52 -19.23
CA VAL A 124 15.82 7.80 -20.48
C VAL A 124 14.98 6.57 -20.15
N PRO A 125 13.70 6.54 -20.51
CA PRO A 125 12.85 5.34 -20.36
C PRO A 125 13.16 4.30 -21.45
N ALA A 126 12.47 3.14 -21.41
CA ALA A 126 12.68 2.01 -22.31
C ALA A 126 12.64 2.34 -23.82
N ASN A 127 11.90 3.38 -24.21
CA ASN A 127 11.84 3.81 -25.61
C ASN A 127 13.12 4.52 -26.11
N GLY A 128 14.13 4.66 -25.25
CA GLY A 128 15.43 5.28 -25.57
C GLY A 128 15.41 6.80 -25.76
N ARG A 129 14.27 7.45 -25.55
CA ARG A 129 14.12 8.90 -25.73
C ARG A 129 14.23 9.62 -24.38
N ALA A 130 15.24 10.47 -24.24
CA ALA A 130 15.39 11.30 -23.04
C ALA A 130 14.12 12.15 -22.78
N LEU A 131 13.72 12.20 -21.53
CA LEU A 131 12.59 13.04 -21.11
C LEU A 131 12.96 14.52 -21.22
N SER A 132 11.99 15.32 -21.63
CA SER A 132 12.15 16.76 -21.69
C SER A 132 11.77 17.38 -20.36
N PHE A 133 12.42 18.49 -20.01
CA PHE A 133 12.00 19.32 -18.87
C PHE A 133 10.57 19.86 -19.08
N GLY A 134 9.82 19.96 -17.99
CA GLY A 134 8.47 20.54 -17.98
C GLY A 134 7.43 19.70 -17.26
N SER A 135 7.83 18.59 -16.69
CA SER A 135 7.04 17.76 -15.80
C SER A 135 7.73 17.72 -14.42
N ARG A 136 7.71 16.56 -13.78
CA ARG A 136 8.46 16.25 -12.57
C ARG A 136 9.04 14.83 -12.70
N GLN A 137 10.11 14.52 -11.97
CA GLN A 137 10.77 13.20 -12.00
C GLN A 137 11.31 12.83 -13.38
N GLU A 138 11.70 13.83 -14.18
CA GLU A 138 12.30 13.65 -15.50
C GLU A 138 13.82 13.48 -15.48
N MET A 139 14.45 13.35 -14.31
CA MET A 139 15.89 13.20 -14.15
C MET A 139 16.31 11.78 -13.76
N ASP A 140 17.50 11.43 -14.16
CA ASP A 140 18.25 10.30 -13.66
C ASP A 140 18.79 10.62 -12.26
N PHE A 141 18.10 10.13 -11.23
CA PHE A 141 18.48 10.35 -9.82
C PHE A 141 19.77 9.60 -9.41
N THR A 142 20.34 8.79 -10.28
CA THR A 142 21.65 8.14 -10.06
C THR A 142 22.81 9.00 -10.58
N ASN A 143 22.51 10.01 -11.41
CA ASN A 143 23.51 10.86 -12.03
C ASN A 143 24.32 11.64 -10.98
N PRO A 144 25.68 11.62 -11.02
CA PRO A 144 26.51 12.29 -10.02
C PRO A 144 26.32 13.80 -9.92
N ALA A 145 26.07 14.49 -11.05
CA ALA A 145 25.83 15.93 -11.04
C ALA A 145 24.49 16.24 -10.34
N TYR A 146 23.44 15.50 -10.66
CA TYR A 146 22.16 15.63 -9.96
C TYR A 146 22.33 15.38 -8.44
N ARG A 147 22.98 14.28 -8.04
CA ARG A 147 23.19 13.96 -6.62
C ARG A 147 23.99 15.04 -5.89
N PHE A 148 25.02 15.59 -6.51
CA PHE A 148 25.79 16.68 -5.94
C PHE A 148 24.92 17.90 -5.60
N TYR A 149 24.05 18.29 -6.50
CA TYR A 149 23.17 19.45 -6.27
C TYR A 149 22.03 19.13 -5.30
N ALA A 150 21.46 17.93 -5.36
CA ALA A 150 20.42 17.47 -4.43
C ALA A 150 20.95 17.45 -2.99
N GLU A 151 22.13 16.85 -2.75
CA GLU A 151 22.76 16.85 -1.44
C GLU A 151 23.01 18.27 -0.93
N ARG A 152 23.57 19.13 -1.79
CA ARG A 152 23.83 20.54 -1.45
C ARG A 152 22.56 21.25 -0.97
N LEU A 153 21.45 21.07 -1.69
CA LEU A 153 20.17 21.66 -1.31
C LEU A 153 19.64 21.09 0.00
N ILE A 154 19.59 19.75 0.12
CA ILE A 154 19.11 19.09 1.36
C ILE A 154 19.89 19.63 2.57
N ARG A 155 21.22 19.65 2.50
CA ARG A 155 22.07 20.16 3.57
C ARG A 155 21.77 21.63 3.93
N LYS A 156 21.51 22.48 2.94
CA LYS A 156 21.17 23.90 3.15
C LYS A 156 19.82 24.05 3.83
N VAL A 157 18.78 23.39 3.34
CA VAL A 157 17.41 23.48 3.85
C VAL A 157 17.32 22.92 5.28
N VAL A 158 17.86 21.71 5.51
CA VAL A 158 17.82 21.08 6.82
C VAL A 158 18.63 21.88 7.84
N SER A 159 19.84 22.32 7.51
CA SER A 159 20.66 23.14 8.42
C SER A 159 19.99 24.47 8.78
N ARG A 160 19.21 25.07 7.86
CA ARG A 160 18.50 26.32 8.12
C ARG A 160 17.35 26.15 9.10
N TYR A 161 16.60 25.03 9.02
CA TYR A 161 15.35 24.87 9.72
C TYR A 161 15.30 23.78 10.79
N ARG A 162 16.37 22.99 10.98
CA ARG A 162 16.39 21.91 11.98
C ARG A 162 15.99 22.35 13.39
N ASP A 163 16.39 23.56 13.78
CA ASP A 163 16.14 24.10 15.12
C ASP A 163 14.81 24.88 15.21
N HIS A 164 14.07 24.98 14.12
CA HIS A 164 12.78 25.65 14.13
C HIS A 164 11.73 24.80 14.87
N PRO A 165 11.03 25.37 15.88
CA PRO A 165 10.16 24.58 16.76
C PRO A 165 8.93 23.99 16.06
N ALA A 166 8.48 24.57 14.95
CA ALA A 166 7.38 24.00 14.15
C ALA A 166 7.78 22.70 13.42
N VAL A 167 9.08 22.52 13.06
CA VAL A 167 9.53 21.37 12.25
C VAL A 167 9.63 20.11 13.09
N ILE A 168 8.75 19.15 12.83
CA ILE A 168 8.65 17.86 13.55
C ILE A 168 9.23 16.68 12.76
N GLY A 169 9.48 16.85 11.47
CA GLY A 169 10.02 15.81 10.61
C GLY A 169 10.27 16.30 9.20
N TYR A 170 10.81 15.39 8.38
CA TYR A 170 11.18 15.63 7.01
C TYR A 170 10.57 14.58 6.10
N GLN A 171 10.05 15.04 4.95
CA GLN A 171 9.72 14.17 3.82
C GLN A 171 10.85 14.29 2.80
N VAL A 172 11.56 13.19 2.55
CA VAL A 172 12.55 13.15 1.47
C VAL A 172 11.90 12.71 0.18
N ASP A 173 12.15 13.47 -0.91
CA ASP A 173 11.58 13.23 -2.24
C ASP A 173 10.03 13.19 -2.25
N ASN A 174 9.44 12.82 -3.38
CA ASN A 174 7.99 12.65 -3.54
C ASN A 174 7.67 11.59 -4.58
N GLU A 175 6.87 10.59 -4.25
CA GLU A 175 6.41 9.50 -5.13
C GLU A 175 7.51 8.88 -6.00
N PRO A 176 8.63 8.41 -5.41
CA PRO A 176 9.76 7.90 -6.19
C PRO A 176 9.40 6.68 -7.04
N GLY A 177 10.21 6.39 -8.06
CA GLY A 177 10.10 5.17 -8.87
C GLY A 177 9.06 5.20 -9.99
N LEU A 178 8.69 6.39 -10.49
CA LEU A 178 7.76 6.56 -11.62
C LEU A 178 8.32 5.97 -12.92
N VAL A 179 9.60 6.20 -13.20
CA VAL A 179 10.27 5.82 -14.44
C VAL A 179 11.35 4.79 -14.12
N LEU A 180 11.36 3.68 -14.87
CA LEU A 180 12.50 2.77 -14.90
C LEU A 180 13.56 3.37 -15.81
N LEU A 181 14.75 3.61 -15.27
CA LEU A 181 15.83 4.33 -15.93
C LEU A 181 16.59 3.41 -16.90
N HIS A 182 16.63 3.75 -18.19
CA HIS A 182 17.40 3.07 -19.22
C HIS A 182 18.61 3.91 -19.67
N ASN A 183 19.06 4.84 -18.83
CA ASN A 183 20.28 5.58 -19.04
C ASN A 183 21.48 4.63 -19.16
N ARG A 184 22.45 4.98 -19.97
CA ARG A 184 23.62 4.13 -20.24
C ARG A 184 24.42 3.78 -18.97
N ASP A 185 24.58 4.74 -18.09
CA ASP A 185 25.33 4.56 -16.85
C ASP A 185 24.54 3.67 -15.86
N VAL A 186 23.21 3.81 -15.83
CA VAL A 186 22.33 2.90 -15.07
C VAL A 186 22.45 1.47 -15.61
N PHE A 187 22.44 1.30 -16.91
CA PHE A 187 22.65 -0.02 -17.51
C PHE A 187 24.04 -0.60 -17.19
N GLN A 188 25.09 0.22 -17.21
CA GLN A 188 26.43 -0.23 -16.80
C GLN A 188 26.44 -0.65 -15.32
N GLY A 189 25.77 0.10 -14.45
CA GLY A 189 25.57 -0.28 -13.05
C GLY A 189 24.86 -1.62 -12.89
N PHE A 190 23.87 -1.91 -13.73
CA PHE A 190 23.22 -3.22 -13.77
C PHE A 190 24.18 -4.34 -14.18
N VAL A 191 25.02 -4.14 -15.20
CA VAL A 191 26.04 -5.10 -15.59
C VAL A 191 26.99 -5.39 -14.43
N ASP A 192 27.41 -4.37 -13.70
CA ASP A 192 28.31 -4.53 -12.55
C ASP A 192 27.59 -5.21 -11.36
N HIS A 193 26.32 -4.94 -11.16
CA HIS A 193 25.46 -5.64 -10.21
C HIS A 193 25.38 -7.15 -10.52
N LEU A 194 25.15 -7.51 -11.79
CA LEU A 194 25.13 -8.91 -12.22
C LEU A 194 26.49 -9.60 -12.03
N ARG A 195 27.60 -8.90 -12.30
CA ARG A 195 28.93 -9.42 -12.03
C ARG A 195 29.13 -9.76 -10.55
N HIS A 196 28.64 -8.89 -9.68
CA HIS A 196 28.71 -9.12 -8.24
C HIS A 196 27.86 -10.33 -7.82
N LEU A 197 26.67 -10.49 -8.36
CA LEU A 197 25.75 -11.58 -8.02
C LEU A 197 26.20 -12.94 -8.54
N TYR A 198 26.62 -13.03 -9.79
CA TYR A 198 26.86 -14.30 -10.49
C TYR A 198 28.34 -14.64 -10.63
N GLY A 199 29.25 -13.70 -10.42
CA GLY A 199 30.68 -13.87 -10.52
C GLY A 199 31.20 -13.97 -11.96
N ASP A 200 30.68 -14.90 -12.74
CA ASP A 200 31.07 -15.08 -14.13
C ASP A 200 29.88 -15.29 -15.09
N VAL A 201 30.19 -15.09 -16.39
CA VAL A 201 29.18 -15.17 -17.47
C VAL A 201 28.66 -16.61 -17.66
N ALA A 202 29.48 -17.63 -17.36
CA ALA A 202 29.05 -19.02 -17.50
C ALA A 202 27.96 -19.36 -16.46
N THR A 203 28.09 -18.85 -15.26
CA THR A 203 27.08 -18.94 -14.21
C THR A 203 25.79 -18.20 -14.63
N LEU A 204 25.88 -16.96 -15.08
CA LEU A 204 24.71 -16.22 -15.57
C LEU A 204 24.01 -16.94 -16.72
N ASN A 205 24.75 -17.45 -17.72
CA ASN A 205 24.20 -18.22 -18.83
C ASN A 205 23.39 -19.43 -18.35
N ARG A 206 23.90 -20.13 -17.34
CA ARG A 206 23.20 -21.29 -16.76
C ARG A 206 21.97 -20.89 -15.97
N GLU A 207 22.10 -19.93 -15.08
CA GLU A 207 21.00 -19.50 -14.21
C GLU A 207 19.82 -18.88 -14.99
N TRP A 208 20.10 -18.15 -16.06
CA TRP A 208 19.07 -17.54 -16.90
C TRP A 208 18.67 -18.39 -18.12
N GLY A 209 19.33 -19.53 -18.38
CA GLY A 209 19.03 -20.39 -19.52
C GLY A 209 19.28 -19.70 -20.87
N LEU A 210 20.35 -18.90 -20.97
CA LEU A 210 20.64 -18.07 -22.16
C LEU A 210 21.02 -18.85 -23.42
N VAL A 211 20.97 -20.18 -23.39
CA VAL A 211 21.03 -21.03 -24.59
C VAL A 211 19.80 -20.80 -25.50
N TYR A 212 18.70 -20.37 -24.93
CA TYR A 212 17.45 -20.09 -25.65
C TYR A 212 17.63 -18.93 -26.65
N TRP A 213 17.22 -19.12 -27.89
CA TRP A 213 17.35 -18.16 -29.00
C TRP A 213 18.75 -17.57 -29.19
N SER A 214 19.80 -18.33 -28.85
CA SER A 214 21.21 -17.89 -28.98
C SER A 214 21.57 -16.64 -28.17
N HIS A 215 20.93 -16.44 -27.00
CA HIS A 215 21.25 -15.33 -26.10
C HIS A 215 22.51 -15.58 -25.26
N ARG A 216 23.19 -16.71 -25.44
CA ARG A 216 24.38 -17.08 -24.67
C ARG A 216 25.47 -16.01 -24.80
N LEU A 217 25.88 -15.49 -23.67
CA LEU A 217 26.94 -14.49 -23.55
C LEU A 217 28.32 -15.16 -23.55
N THR A 218 29.33 -14.50 -24.10
CA THR A 218 30.74 -14.85 -24.01
C THR A 218 31.50 -13.89 -23.10
N SER A 219 30.99 -12.70 -22.95
CA SER A 219 31.52 -11.66 -22.07
C SER A 219 30.38 -10.80 -21.47
N TRP A 220 30.67 -10.08 -20.42
CA TRP A 220 29.72 -9.13 -19.82
C TRP A 220 29.33 -8.00 -20.78
N ALA A 221 30.17 -7.68 -21.76
CA ALA A 221 29.88 -6.67 -22.78
C ALA A 221 28.83 -7.11 -23.80
N ASP A 222 28.46 -8.40 -23.81
CA ASP A 222 27.42 -8.93 -24.69
C ASP A 222 25.99 -8.68 -24.15
N LEU A 223 25.86 -8.25 -22.89
CA LEU A 223 24.55 -7.87 -22.35
C LEU A 223 23.96 -6.71 -23.14
N TRP A 224 22.67 -6.78 -23.37
CA TRP A 224 21.90 -5.77 -24.11
C TRP A 224 20.96 -4.98 -23.21
N LEU A 225 20.66 -3.74 -23.57
CA LEU A 225 19.72 -2.92 -22.83
C LEU A 225 18.32 -3.56 -22.92
N PRO A 226 17.61 -3.80 -21.80
CA PRO A 226 16.28 -4.43 -21.82
C PRO A 226 15.25 -3.51 -22.49
N ASP A 227 14.63 -4.01 -23.55
CA ASP A 227 13.66 -3.28 -24.38
C ASP A 227 12.51 -4.21 -24.80
N GLY A 228 11.71 -4.67 -23.82
CA GLY A 228 10.47 -5.41 -24.03
C GLY A 228 10.60 -6.83 -24.57
N ASN A 229 11.72 -7.21 -25.17
CA ASN A 229 11.99 -8.55 -25.70
C ASN A 229 13.11 -9.24 -24.93
N VAL A 230 12.90 -9.35 -23.61
CA VAL A 230 13.88 -9.97 -22.71
C VAL A 230 13.31 -11.27 -22.13
N GLN A 231 14.22 -12.13 -21.69
CA GLN A 231 13.83 -13.33 -20.95
C GLN A 231 13.24 -12.94 -19.58
N PRO A 232 12.30 -13.76 -19.04
CA PRO A 232 11.67 -13.50 -17.75
C PRO A 232 12.68 -13.23 -16.61
N GLN A 233 13.79 -14.00 -16.58
CA GLN A 233 14.85 -13.87 -15.60
C GLN A 233 15.53 -12.51 -15.70
N TYR A 234 15.76 -12.05 -16.93
CA TYR A 234 16.36 -10.75 -17.20
C TYR A 234 15.44 -9.60 -16.75
N ASP A 235 14.16 -9.66 -17.16
CA ASP A 235 13.18 -8.62 -16.79
C ASP A 235 13.02 -8.54 -15.25
N LEU A 236 12.95 -9.68 -14.58
CA LEU A 236 12.87 -9.74 -13.12
C LEU A 236 14.11 -9.14 -12.45
N ALA A 237 15.31 -9.51 -12.89
CA ALA A 237 16.57 -8.96 -12.38
C ALA A 237 16.66 -7.45 -12.62
N TRP A 238 16.24 -6.98 -13.80
CA TRP A 238 16.21 -5.55 -14.12
C TRP A 238 15.25 -4.77 -13.21
N ARG A 239 14.04 -5.26 -12.98
CA ARG A 239 13.07 -4.62 -12.09
C ARG A 239 13.54 -4.58 -10.64
N ARG A 240 14.14 -5.67 -10.14
CA ARG A 240 14.78 -5.72 -8.81
C ARG A 240 15.89 -4.70 -8.69
N PHE A 241 16.75 -4.59 -9.69
CA PHE A 241 17.83 -3.61 -9.72
C PHE A 241 17.28 -2.18 -9.69
N GLN A 242 16.27 -1.87 -10.51
CA GLN A 242 15.62 -0.56 -10.54
C GLN A 242 14.98 -0.20 -9.19
N ALA A 243 14.29 -1.15 -8.54
CA ALA A 243 13.72 -0.93 -7.21
C ALA A 243 14.81 -0.73 -6.15
N GLY A 244 15.93 -1.43 -6.27
CA GLY A 244 17.11 -1.21 -5.44
C GLY A 244 17.69 0.19 -5.57
N LEU A 245 17.76 0.74 -6.79
CA LEU A 245 18.21 2.12 -7.03
C LEU A 245 17.30 3.14 -6.36
N VAL A 246 15.97 2.94 -6.42
CA VAL A 246 15.00 3.82 -5.77
C VAL A 246 15.15 3.75 -4.25
N SER A 247 15.27 2.55 -3.69
CA SER A 247 15.43 2.35 -2.24
C SER A 247 16.74 2.97 -1.74
N GLU A 248 17.84 2.82 -2.48
CA GLU A 248 19.14 3.43 -2.17
C GLU A 248 19.08 4.96 -2.25
N PHE A 249 18.37 5.51 -3.25
CA PHE A 249 18.21 6.94 -3.40
C PHE A 249 17.43 7.57 -2.22
N ILE A 250 16.38 6.91 -1.75
CA ILE A 250 15.64 7.35 -0.56
C ILE A 250 16.48 7.21 0.71
N ALA A 251 17.19 6.09 0.86
CA ALA A 251 18.10 5.87 2.00
C ALA A 251 19.19 6.93 2.08
N TRP A 252 19.84 7.24 0.95
CA TRP A 252 20.85 8.27 0.86
C TRP A 252 20.33 9.66 1.27
N GLN A 253 19.15 10.07 0.83
CA GLN A 253 18.57 11.33 1.27
C GLN A 253 18.24 11.32 2.77
N ALA A 254 17.67 10.20 3.27
CA ALA A 254 17.34 10.05 4.69
C ALA A 254 18.60 10.13 5.58
N GLU A 255 19.72 9.56 5.14
CA GLU A 255 21.01 9.65 5.85
C GLU A 255 21.49 11.10 5.94
N ILE A 256 21.47 11.86 4.83
CA ILE A 256 21.87 13.27 4.83
C ILE A 256 20.99 14.09 5.79
N VAL A 257 19.69 13.84 5.80
CA VAL A 257 18.78 14.53 6.73
C VAL A 257 19.12 14.19 8.18
N ARG A 258 19.34 12.90 8.51
CA ARG A 258 19.66 12.45 9.88
C ARG A 258 20.99 12.98 10.40
N GLU A 259 21.99 13.22 9.55
CA GLU A 259 23.23 13.87 9.94
C GLU A 259 23.02 15.26 10.53
N LEU A 260 21.95 15.94 10.14
CA LEU A 260 21.70 17.34 10.43
C LEU A 260 20.49 17.58 11.35
N ALA A 261 19.45 16.76 11.24
CA ALA A 261 18.20 16.88 11.95
C ALA A 261 18.37 16.64 13.47
N ARG A 262 17.43 17.15 14.26
CA ARG A 262 17.36 16.80 15.68
C ARG A 262 16.91 15.35 15.87
N PRO A 263 17.32 14.70 16.97
CA PRO A 263 16.94 13.29 17.22
C PRO A 263 15.44 13.04 17.42
N ASP A 264 14.65 14.08 17.64
CA ASP A 264 13.20 14.03 17.83
C ASP A 264 12.42 14.26 16.51
N GLN A 265 13.12 14.58 15.43
CA GLN A 265 12.52 14.77 14.10
C GLN A 265 12.56 13.46 13.30
N PHE A 266 11.42 13.05 12.77
CA PHE A 266 11.33 11.84 11.94
C PHE A 266 11.68 12.11 10.47
N VAL A 267 12.09 11.06 9.78
CA VAL A 267 12.28 11.05 8.32
C VAL A 267 11.30 10.09 7.70
N THR A 268 10.57 10.56 6.69
CA THR A 268 9.64 9.79 5.87
C THR A 268 9.78 10.14 4.40
N THR A 269 9.00 9.48 3.53
CA THR A 269 8.79 9.85 2.13
C THR A 269 7.32 9.70 1.78
N CYS A 270 6.92 10.19 0.61
CA CYS A 270 5.56 10.08 0.10
C CYS A 270 5.54 8.96 -0.94
N ILE A 271 4.98 7.78 -0.66
CA ILE A 271 4.96 6.66 -1.61
C ILE A 271 3.64 6.57 -2.37
N ALA A 272 3.75 6.46 -3.70
CA ALA A 272 2.69 5.95 -4.57
C ALA A 272 2.95 4.45 -4.82
N TYR A 273 2.19 3.58 -4.19
CA TYR A 273 2.44 2.13 -4.13
C TYR A 273 2.36 1.41 -5.47
N ASP A 274 1.72 2.02 -6.47
CA ASP A 274 1.58 1.42 -7.81
C ASP A 274 2.75 1.74 -8.76
N ARG A 275 3.72 2.55 -8.32
CA ARG A 275 4.90 2.88 -9.12
C ARG A 275 5.72 1.63 -9.46
N PRO A 276 6.24 1.51 -10.71
CA PRO A 276 6.95 0.32 -11.16
C PRO A 276 8.30 0.06 -10.45
N GLY A 277 8.96 1.11 -9.97
CA GLY A 277 10.25 1.04 -9.29
C GLY A 277 10.15 0.97 -7.76
N VAL A 278 8.98 0.64 -7.16
CA VAL A 278 8.81 0.64 -5.71
C VAL A 278 8.87 -0.78 -5.13
N GLU A 279 9.85 -0.99 -4.22
CA GLU A 279 9.84 -2.04 -3.20
C GLU A 279 9.69 -1.36 -1.84
N ASP A 280 8.45 -1.33 -1.36
CA ASP A 280 8.07 -0.52 -0.20
C ASP A 280 8.70 -0.99 1.13
N VAL A 281 9.03 -2.28 1.28
CA VAL A 281 9.70 -2.79 2.49
C VAL A 281 11.15 -2.31 2.56
N ASP A 282 11.86 -2.27 1.43
CA ASP A 282 13.24 -1.80 1.37
C ASP A 282 13.29 -0.29 1.63
N ILE A 283 12.40 0.49 0.99
CA ILE A 283 12.26 1.92 1.26
C ILE A 283 11.93 2.15 2.75
N ALA A 284 10.97 1.42 3.30
CA ALA A 284 10.56 1.53 4.69
C ALA A 284 11.69 1.27 5.67
N SER A 285 12.63 0.39 5.34
CA SER A 285 13.79 0.07 6.19
C SER A 285 14.70 1.29 6.43
N ALA A 286 14.74 2.21 5.48
CA ALA A 286 15.53 3.43 5.54
C ALA A 286 14.82 4.60 6.26
N LEU A 287 13.54 4.49 6.54
CA LEU A 287 12.69 5.55 7.10
C LEU A 287 12.32 5.28 8.55
N ASP A 288 12.03 6.33 9.30
CA ASP A 288 11.54 6.20 10.68
C ASP A 288 10.07 5.80 10.72
N ILE A 289 9.25 6.45 9.88
CA ILE A 289 7.82 6.19 9.73
C ILE A 289 7.52 5.98 8.25
N MET A 290 6.71 4.96 7.94
CA MET A 290 6.22 4.77 6.58
C MET A 290 5.10 5.73 6.28
N SER A 291 5.05 6.23 5.06
CA SER A 291 3.94 7.05 4.59
C SER A 291 3.62 6.80 3.11
N GLY A 292 2.44 7.21 2.70
CA GLY A 292 2.01 7.06 1.33
C GLY A 292 0.75 7.84 1.00
N ASN A 293 0.42 7.85 -0.30
CA ASN A 293 -0.75 8.52 -0.84
C ASN A 293 -1.93 7.60 -0.91
N ALA A 294 -3.09 8.09 -0.48
CA ALA A 294 -4.36 7.37 -0.49
C ALA A 294 -5.37 8.13 -1.33
N TYR A 295 -5.36 7.91 -2.65
CA TYR A 295 -6.34 8.48 -3.57
C TYR A 295 -7.39 7.43 -3.96
N TYR A 296 -8.67 7.80 -3.89
CA TYR A 296 -9.80 6.91 -4.13
C TYR A 296 -10.94 7.61 -4.85
N GLU A 297 -11.73 6.83 -5.61
CA GLU A 297 -12.93 7.32 -6.27
C GLU A 297 -13.99 7.62 -5.20
N MET A 298 -14.55 8.83 -5.26
CA MET A 298 -15.60 9.31 -4.35
C MET A 298 -17.00 9.08 -4.92
N GLN A 299 -18.00 9.70 -4.32
CA GLN A 299 -19.42 9.65 -4.72
C GLN A 299 -19.95 8.20 -4.74
N ASP A 300 -20.60 7.79 -5.81
CA ASP A 300 -21.17 6.44 -5.92
C ASP A 300 -20.11 5.35 -6.05
N GLY A 301 -18.85 5.69 -6.40
CA GLY A 301 -17.71 4.81 -6.34
C GLY A 301 -17.35 4.34 -4.93
N PHE A 302 -17.82 5.07 -3.92
CA PHE A 302 -17.66 4.76 -2.49
C PHE A 302 -18.81 3.95 -1.90
N GLY A 303 -19.82 3.57 -2.69
CA GLY A 303 -20.93 2.73 -2.25
C GLY A 303 -20.51 1.28 -2.00
N HIS A 304 -21.21 0.60 -1.11
CA HIS A 304 -21.04 -0.83 -0.89
C HIS A 304 -22.39 -1.57 -0.90
N PRO A 305 -22.48 -2.72 -1.57
CA PRO A 305 -21.42 -3.34 -2.39
C PRO A 305 -21.11 -2.53 -3.65
N SER A 306 -19.83 -2.37 -3.96
CA SER A 306 -19.40 -1.74 -5.20
C SER A 306 -19.55 -2.71 -6.37
N ALA A 307 -20.28 -2.31 -7.40
CA ALA A 307 -20.41 -3.09 -8.63
C ALA A 307 -19.16 -3.03 -9.53
N ARG A 308 -18.28 -2.06 -9.29
CA ARG A 308 -17.09 -1.86 -10.11
C ARG A 308 -15.90 -2.63 -9.56
N PRO A 309 -15.25 -3.51 -10.35
CA PRO A 309 -13.95 -4.06 -9.99
C PRO A 309 -12.90 -2.94 -9.99
N ARG A 310 -11.82 -3.12 -9.23
CA ARG A 310 -10.66 -2.24 -9.37
C ARG A 310 -10.14 -2.34 -10.80
N VAL A 311 -10.05 -1.21 -11.47
CA VAL A 311 -9.33 -1.07 -12.73
C VAL A 311 -7.92 -0.59 -12.37
N ALA A 312 -6.90 -1.18 -13.00
CA ALA A 312 -5.52 -0.72 -12.84
C ALA A 312 -5.43 0.79 -13.01
N GLY A 313 -4.89 1.47 -12.03
CA GLY A 313 -4.77 2.92 -11.99
C GLY A 313 -4.36 3.41 -10.61
N TRP A 314 -3.88 4.62 -10.55
CA TRP A 314 -3.39 5.23 -9.32
C TRP A 314 -4.52 5.65 -8.34
N VAL A 315 -5.77 5.72 -8.81
CA VAL A 315 -6.96 5.98 -7.97
C VAL A 315 -7.64 4.67 -7.61
N ALA A 316 -7.74 4.37 -6.32
CA ALA A 316 -8.42 3.19 -5.83
C ALA A 316 -9.94 3.26 -6.07
N GLN A 317 -10.55 2.15 -6.51
CA GLN A 317 -11.99 2.06 -6.79
C GLN A 317 -12.70 1.15 -5.80
N GLY A 318 -13.76 1.68 -5.20
CA GLY A 318 -14.54 0.99 -4.17
C GLY A 318 -13.91 1.08 -2.78
N ILE A 319 -14.75 0.99 -1.76
CA ILE A 319 -14.29 1.16 -0.37
C ILE A 319 -13.26 0.10 0.06
N TRP A 320 -13.39 -1.14 -0.42
CA TRP A 320 -12.46 -2.21 -0.12
C TRP A 320 -11.02 -1.86 -0.50
N ALA A 321 -10.83 -1.08 -1.58
CA ALA A 321 -9.51 -0.66 -2.03
C ALA A 321 -8.87 0.40 -1.12
N VAL A 322 -9.67 1.21 -0.40
CA VAL A 322 -9.16 2.12 0.64
C VAL A 322 -8.57 1.34 1.80
N TYR A 323 -9.27 0.29 2.25
CA TYR A 323 -8.77 -0.59 3.32
C TYR A 323 -7.55 -1.38 2.87
N GLU A 324 -7.56 -1.91 1.63
CA GLU A 324 -6.43 -2.62 1.04
C GLU A 324 -5.18 -1.76 0.98
N LEU A 325 -5.30 -0.51 0.54
CA LEU A 325 -4.21 0.44 0.47
C LEU A 325 -3.67 0.77 1.88
N ALA A 326 -4.55 0.98 2.86
CA ALA A 326 -4.16 1.21 4.24
C ALA A 326 -3.45 0.00 4.86
N ASP A 327 -3.98 -1.21 4.66
CA ASP A 327 -3.37 -2.46 5.12
C ASP A 327 -2.00 -2.70 4.46
N ARG A 328 -1.85 -2.29 3.20
CA ARG A 328 -0.56 -2.34 2.50
C ARG A 328 0.45 -1.36 3.10
N MET A 329 0.06 -0.11 3.37
CA MET A 329 0.91 0.87 4.06
C MET A 329 1.36 0.35 5.43
N TYR A 330 0.44 -0.18 6.23
CA TYR A 330 0.75 -0.79 7.52
C TYR A 330 1.76 -1.92 7.38
N SER A 331 1.62 -2.76 6.37
CA SER A 331 2.43 -3.95 6.17
C SER A 331 3.90 -3.68 5.85
N SER A 332 4.24 -2.51 5.33
CA SER A 332 5.62 -2.17 4.97
C SER A 332 6.57 -2.24 6.18
N LYS A 333 6.08 -1.86 7.37
CA LYS A 333 6.81 -1.95 8.66
C LYS A 333 6.11 -2.80 9.72
N GLN A 334 4.90 -3.32 9.47
CA GLN A 334 3.99 -3.86 10.49
C GLN A 334 3.77 -2.86 11.63
N ALA A 335 3.66 -1.59 11.27
CA ALA A 335 3.54 -0.47 12.19
C ALA A 335 2.60 0.58 11.62
N PRO A 336 2.05 1.46 12.48
CA PRO A 336 1.29 2.60 12.05
C PRO A 336 2.04 3.47 11.03
N PHE A 337 1.29 4.20 10.21
CA PHE A 337 1.79 4.94 9.05
C PHE A 337 1.18 6.34 8.95
N LEU A 338 1.73 7.17 8.06
CA LEU A 338 1.20 8.49 7.74
C LEU A 338 0.55 8.47 6.36
N VAL A 339 -0.59 9.14 6.20
CA VAL A 339 -1.17 9.45 4.91
C VAL A 339 -0.74 10.86 4.54
N THR A 340 0.22 10.94 3.62
CA THR A 340 0.85 12.20 3.21
C THR A 340 0.05 12.95 2.15
N GLU A 341 -0.82 12.24 1.42
CA GLU A 341 -1.78 12.86 0.52
C GLU A 341 -3.06 12.03 0.43
N THR A 342 -4.20 12.72 0.45
CA THR A 342 -5.51 12.14 0.16
C THR A 342 -6.44 13.20 -0.44
N ASN A 343 -7.58 12.75 -0.95
CA ASN A 343 -8.57 13.60 -1.62
C ASN A 343 -9.06 14.77 -0.74
N ALA A 344 -8.71 16.02 -1.10
CA ALA A 344 -9.40 17.19 -0.54
C ALA A 344 -10.75 17.41 -1.24
N ALA A 345 -10.73 17.56 -2.58
CA ALA A 345 -11.95 17.63 -3.36
C ALA A 345 -11.82 16.77 -4.63
N SER A 346 -11.94 17.31 -5.83
CA SER A 346 -11.76 16.56 -7.07
C SER A 346 -10.29 16.21 -7.30
N ILE A 347 -10.02 14.97 -7.72
CA ILE A 347 -8.68 14.45 -8.02
C ILE A 347 -8.68 13.86 -9.44
N GLY A 348 -7.59 14.05 -10.19
CA GLY A 348 -7.38 13.42 -11.49
C GLY A 348 -7.57 14.30 -12.72
N GLY A 349 -7.73 15.61 -12.55
CA GLY A 349 -7.74 16.59 -13.65
C GLY A 349 -9.12 17.11 -14.04
N SER A 350 -9.18 17.85 -15.15
CA SER A 350 -10.36 18.64 -15.55
C SER A 350 -11.59 17.79 -15.95
N SER A 351 -11.40 16.54 -16.30
CA SER A 351 -12.48 15.64 -16.75
C SER A 351 -13.02 14.71 -15.66
N THR A 352 -12.43 14.70 -14.46
CA THR A 352 -12.78 13.81 -13.36
C THR A 352 -13.18 14.58 -12.10
N ASN A 353 -14.14 15.50 -12.22
CA ASN A 353 -14.57 16.36 -11.12
C ASN A 353 -15.67 15.69 -10.30
N MET A 354 -15.31 14.79 -9.42
CA MET A 354 -16.21 14.05 -8.54
C MET A 354 -15.84 14.27 -7.06
N PRO A 355 -16.06 15.50 -6.50
CA PRO A 355 -15.82 15.73 -5.08
C PRO A 355 -16.79 14.88 -4.24
N ALA A 356 -16.36 14.48 -3.06
CA ALA A 356 -17.16 13.61 -2.19
C ALA A 356 -18.54 14.17 -1.86
N TYR A 357 -19.48 13.28 -1.56
CA TYR A 357 -20.74 13.62 -0.88
C TYR A 357 -20.50 13.93 0.59
N ASP A 358 -21.46 14.60 1.23
CA ASP A 358 -21.39 14.91 2.66
C ASP A 358 -21.23 13.60 3.48
N GLY A 359 -20.30 13.60 4.42
CA GLY A 359 -19.95 12.45 5.24
C GLY A 359 -18.87 11.54 4.67
N GLN A 360 -18.61 11.51 3.35
CA GLN A 360 -17.64 10.59 2.75
C GLN A 360 -16.18 10.90 3.15
N TRP A 361 -15.78 12.17 3.29
CA TRP A 361 -14.47 12.52 3.84
C TRP A 361 -14.26 11.98 5.24
N ARG A 362 -15.30 12.11 6.08
CA ARG A 362 -15.28 11.59 7.45
C ARG A 362 -15.13 10.06 7.48
N GLN A 363 -15.87 9.36 6.61
CA GLN A 363 -15.75 7.91 6.48
C GLN A 363 -14.35 7.48 6.05
N ALA A 364 -13.77 8.11 5.02
CA ALA A 364 -12.44 7.80 4.55
C ALA A 364 -11.38 8.03 5.63
N ALA A 365 -11.43 9.17 6.33
CA ALA A 365 -10.49 9.50 7.40
C ALA A 365 -10.54 8.45 8.52
N TRP A 366 -11.72 8.08 9.01
CA TRP A 366 -11.87 7.05 10.05
C TRP A 366 -11.56 5.64 9.55
N ALA A 367 -11.81 5.33 8.28
CA ALA A 367 -11.38 4.06 7.68
C ALA A 367 -9.86 3.92 7.71
N LEU A 368 -9.13 4.94 7.27
CA LEU A 368 -7.65 4.97 7.30
C LEU A 368 -7.11 4.88 8.73
N VAL A 369 -7.70 5.66 9.67
CA VAL A 369 -7.30 5.60 11.10
C VAL A 369 -7.57 4.22 11.70
N SER A 370 -8.69 3.57 11.36
CA SER A 370 -9.02 2.22 11.84
C SER A 370 -7.98 1.16 11.40
N ARG A 371 -7.23 1.44 10.33
CA ARG A 371 -6.18 0.56 9.80
C ARG A 371 -4.77 1.01 10.16
N GLY A 372 -4.62 2.01 11.03
CA GLY A 372 -3.33 2.39 11.60
C GLY A 372 -2.76 3.72 11.14
N ALA A 373 -3.49 4.52 10.36
CA ALA A 373 -3.04 5.87 10.03
C ALA A 373 -2.95 6.76 11.28
N ARG A 374 -1.86 7.52 11.38
CA ARG A 374 -1.62 8.48 12.48
C ARG A 374 -1.50 9.91 11.99
N MET A 375 -1.52 10.12 10.70
CA MET A 375 -1.64 11.41 10.05
C MET A 375 -2.56 11.27 8.84
N ILE A 376 -3.39 12.28 8.63
CA ILE A 376 -4.17 12.46 7.41
C ILE A 376 -3.86 13.84 6.88
N GLU A 377 -3.21 13.94 5.73
CA GLU A 377 -2.97 15.19 5.02
C GLU A 377 -3.73 15.22 3.68
N TYR A 378 -4.49 16.28 3.48
CA TYR A 378 -5.22 16.52 2.24
C TYR A 378 -4.33 17.16 1.17
N TRP A 379 -4.51 16.74 -0.07
CA TRP A 379 -3.92 17.36 -1.25
C TRP A 379 -4.97 18.20 -2.00
N PRO A 380 -4.73 19.52 -2.15
CA PRO A 380 -3.93 20.41 -1.29
C PRO A 380 -4.85 21.28 -0.38
N TRP A 381 -4.25 22.20 0.37
CA TRP A 381 -5.02 23.18 1.16
C TRP A 381 -5.92 24.07 0.27
N GLN A 382 -5.33 24.71 -0.73
CA GLN A 382 -6.07 25.52 -1.70
C GLN A 382 -5.98 24.94 -3.12
N SER A 383 -7.08 25.06 -3.88
CA SER A 383 -7.03 24.79 -5.32
C SER A 383 -6.07 25.75 -6.00
N LEU A 384 -5.16 25.22 -6.82
CA LEU A 384 -4.16 26.02 -7.53
C LEU A 384 -4.79 26.70 -8.74
N ASP A 385 -4.47 27.98 -8.98
CA ASP A 385 -4.99 28.74 -10.11
C ASP A 385 -4.13 28.63 -11.38
N PHE A 386 -3.02 27.90 -11.30
CA PHE A 386 -2.11 27.60 -12.41
C PHE A 386 -1.43 26.23 -12.25
N GLY A 387 -0.77 25.77 -13.29
CA GLY A 387 -0.05 24.50 -13.30
C GLY A 387 -0.90 23.31 -13.76
N ALA A 388 -0.28 22.14 -13.81
CA ALA A 388 -0.91 20.93 -14.32
C ALA A 388 -2.09 20.46 -13.45
N GLU A 389 -2.11 20.82 -12.17
CA GLU A 389 -3.09 20.41 -11.18
C GLU A 389 -4.12 21.50 -10.83
N THR A 390 -4.29 22.50 -11.70
CA THR A 390 -5.27 23.60 -11.52
C THR A 390 -6.67 23.11 -11.21
N TYR A 391 -7.10 21.97 -11.76
CA TYR A 391 -8.43 21.41 -11.54
C TYR A 391 -8.47 20.30 -10.48
N TRP A 392 -7.41 20.13 -9.72
CA TRP A 392 -7.44 19.35 -8.49
C TRP A 392 -7.98 20.24 -7.38
N GLY A 393 -9.08 19.79 -6.76
CA GLY A 393 -9.77 20.63 -5.78
C GLY A 393 -9.12 20.54 -4.40
N GLY A 394 -8.74 21.68 -3.85
CA GLY A 394 -8.27 21.82 -2.48
C GLY A 394 -9.39 21.85 -1.43
N VAL A 395 -8.98 21.90 -0.15
CA VAL A 395 -9.89 22.18 0.98
C VAL A 395 -10.58 23.53 0.79
N LEU A 396 -9.82 24.51 0.30
CA LEU A 396 -10.37 25.77 -0.21
C LEU A 396 -10.45 25.74 -1.75
N PRO A 397 -11.56 26.24 -2.33
CA PRO A 397 -11.70 26.36 -3.78
C PRO A 397 -10.79 27.50 -4.33
N HIS A 398 -10.75 27.68 -5.67
CA HIS A 398 -10.03 28.79 -6.31
C HIS A 398 -10.40 30.17 -5.75
N SER A 399 -11.65 30.37 -5.34
CA SER A 399 -12.07 31.62 -4.69
C SER A 399 -11.49 31.83 -3.30
N GLN A 400 -10.87 30.79 -2.73
CA GLN A 400 -10.33 30.75 -1.38
C GLN A 400 -11.35 31.08 -0.26
N VAL A 401 -12.63 30.97 -0.57
CA VAL A 401 -13.74 31.15 0.39
C VAL A 401 -14.09 29.80 1.00
N PRO A 402 -14.11 29.66 2.35
CA PRO A 402 -14.49 28.41 3.00
C PRO A 402 -15.88 27.93 2.57
N GLY A 403 -15.90 26.76 1.91
CA GLY A 403 -17.12 26.16 1.35
C GLY A 403 -17.56 24.88 2.10
N ARG A 404 -18.25 24.01 1.38
CA ARG A 404 -18.73 22.72 1.90
C ARG A 404 -17.56 21.80 2.32
N VAL A 405 -16.53 21.65 1.47
CA VAL A 405 -15.35 20.82 1.76
C VAL A 405 -14.68 21.25 3.07
N TYR A 406 -14.43 22.55 3.23
CA TYR A 406 -13.86 23.09 4.46
C TYR A 406 -14.69 22.72 5.72
N ARG A 407 -16.03 22.82 5.64
CA ARG A 407 -16.90 22.49 6.79
C ARG A 407 -16.87 21.01 7.13
N GLU A 408 -16.86 20.13 6.11
CA GLU A 408 -16.73 18.68 6.32
C GLU A 408 -15.39 18.33 6.96
N VAL A 409 -14.30 18.92 6.46
CA VAL A 409 -12.94 18.71 7.01
C VAL A 409 -12.84 19.26 8.43
N ALA A 410 -13.40 20.43 8.73
CA ALA A 410 -13.42 21.00 10.08
C ALA A 410 -14.13 20.08 11.09
N ARG A 411 -15.24 19.45 10.69
CA ARG A 411 -15.92 18.46 11.53
C ARG A 411 -15.01 17.27 11.88
N ILE A 412 -14.22 16.79 10.91
CA ILE A 412 -13.25 15.70 11.15
C ILE A 412 -12.18 16.16 12.16
N GLY A 413 -11.70 17.39 12.03
CA GLY A 413 -10.73 17.96 12.96
C GLY A 413 -11.25 18.04 14.40
N GLU A 414 -12.51 18.41 14.61
CA GLU A 414 -13.17 18.41 15.92
C GLU A 414 -13.22 16.98 16.51
N GLU A 415 -13.60 15.99 15.71
CA GLU A 415 -13.64 14.58 16.13
C GLU A 415 -12.24 14.04 16.45
N PHE A 416 -11.23 14.35 15.64
CA PHE A 416 -9.85 13.95 15.90
C PHE A 416 -9.24 14.60 17.15
N ALA A 417 -9.64 15.83 17.46
CA ALA A 417 -9.24 16.47 18.70
C ALA A 417 -9.80 15.76 19.95
N SER A 418 -11.04 15.24 19.87
CA SER A 418 -11.69 14.57 21.00
C SER A 418 -11.35 13.09 21.13
N VAL A 419 -11.32 12.34 20.03
CA VAL A 419 -11.16 10.88 20.00
C VAL A 419 -9.74 10.46 19.61
N GLY A 420 -8.96 11.34 18.98
CA GLY A 420 -7.60 11.08 18.55
C GLY A 420 -6.68 10.50 19.62
N PRO A 421 -6.67 11.00 20.85
CA PRO A 421 -5.86 10.42 21.94
C PRO A 421 -6.14 8.94 22.18
N LEU A 422 -7.38 8.52 22.07
CA LEU A 422 -7.80 7.12 22.20
C LEU A 422 -7.39 6.29 20.97
N ALA A 423 -7.61 6.82 19.77
CA ALA A 423 -7.33 6.11 18.52
C ALA A 423 -5.82 5.99 18.21
N CYS A 424 -5.01 6.93 18.70
CA CYS A 424 -3.57 7.01 18.42
C CYS A 424 -2.77 5.78 18.89
N GLY A 425 -3.22 5.09 19.94
CA GLY A 425 -2.59 3.89 20.48
C GLY A 425 -3.12 2.58 19.89
N ALA A 426 -4.10 2.64 18.98
CA ALA A 426 -4.79 1.45 18.52
C ALA A 426 -3.98 0.70 17.43
N VAL A 427 -3.91 -0.62 17.54
CA VAL A 427 -3.33 -1.55 16.56
C VAL A 427 -4.48 -2.22 15.82
N PRO A 428 -4.53 -2.19 14.47
CA PRO A 428 -5.60 -2.82 13.69
C PRO A 428 -5.70 -4.32 13.97
N ASP A 429 -6.89 -4.81 14.27
CA ASP A 429 -7.17 -6.23 14.32
C ASP A 429 -7.29 -6.82 12.90
N TYR A 430 -7.17 -8.14 12.80
CA TYR A 430 -7.31 -8.85 11.52
C TYR A 430 -7.74 -10.31 11.74
N ASP A 431 -8.41 -10.87 10.75
CA ASP A 431 -8.92 -12.24 10.71
C ASP A 431 -8.01 -13.14 9.87
N ILE A 432 -7.44 -12.60 8.80
CA ILE A 432 -6.67 -13.31 7.77
C ILE A 432 -5.35 -12.60 7.53
N ALA A 433 -4.24 -13.34 7.52
CA ALA A 433 -2.97 -12.89 6.96
C ALA A 433 -2.92 -13.22 5.47
N VAL A 434 -2.53 -12.24 4.64
CA VAL A 434 -2.34 -12.39 3.19
C VAL A 434 -0.90 -12.11 2.83
N LEU A 435 -0.22 -13.06 2.20
CA LEU A 435 1.15 -12.88 1.73
C LEU A 435 1.17 -11.96 0.50
N TYR A 436 1.89 -10.86 0.58
CA TYR A 436 2.14 -9.93 -0.52
C TYR A 436 3.62 -9.93 -0.88
N ASP A 437 3.95 -10.24 -2.15
CA ASP A 437 5.32 -10.38 -2.65
C ASP A 437 5.59 -9.47 -3.86
N THR A 438 6.53 -8.55 -3.71
CA THR A 438 6.91 -7.62 -4.79
C THR A 438 7.69 -8.33 -5.91
N ASP A 439 8.46 -9.36 -5.61
CA ASP A 439 9.17 -10.13 -6.64
C ASP A 439 8.19 -10.85 -7.57
N SER A 440 7.15 -11.46 -7.00
CA SER A 440 6.06 -12.05 -7.80
C SER A 440 5.29 -11.00 -8.59
N LYS A 441 5.06 -9.80 -8.03
CA LYS A 441 4.50 -8.65 -8.76
C LYS A 441 5.37 -8.31 -9.97
N PHE A 442 6.69 -8.22 -9.80
CA PHE A 442 7.62 -7.89 -10.89
C PHE A 442 7.67 -9.00 -11.95
N ALA A 443 7.75 -10.26 -11.55
CA ALA A 443 7.76 -11.39 -12.48
C ALA A 443 6.48 -11.47 -13.30
N LEU A 444 5.32 -11.33 -12.66
CA LEU A 444 4.02 -11.38 -13.34
C LEU A 444 3.68 -10.11 -14.12
N ALA A 445 4.39 -9.00 -13.92
CA ALA A 445 4.30 -7.85 -14.81
C ALA A 445 4.97 -8.11 -16.16
N GLY A 446 6.10 -8.84 -16.18
CA GLY A 446 6.79 -9.25 -17.41
C GLY A 446 6.17 -10.47 -18.08
N GLN A 447 5.68 -11.43 -17.31
CA GLN A 447 5.05 -12.69 -17.78
C GLN A 447 3.61 -12.78 -17.26
N SER A 448 2.78 -11.86 -17.73
CA SER A 448 1.40 -11.68 -17.28
C SER A 448 0.54 -12.91 -17.54
N PRO A 449 -0.01 -13.60 -16.53
CA PRO A 449 -0.91 -14.72 -16.72
C PRO A 449 -2.32 -14.29 -17.13
N LEU A 450 -2.70 -13.04 -16.90
CA LEU A 450 -4.02 -12.51 -17.22
C LEU A 450 -3.95 -11.54 -18.40
N VAL A 451 -5.10 -11.30 -19.01
CA VAL A 451 -5.27 -10.33 -20.11
C VAL A 451 -6.13 -9.15 -19.64
N LYS A 452 -5.88 -7.98 -20.21
CA LYS A 452 -6.80 -6.84 -20.07
C LYS A 452 -8.10 -7.13 -20.79
N ARG A 453 -9.16 -6.49 -20.35
CA ARG A 453 -10.50 -6.64 -20.96
C ARG A 453 -10.51 -6.37 -22.47
N ASP A 454 -9.59 -5.55 -22.97
CA ASP A 454 -9.46 -5.11 -24.36
C ASP A 454 -8.34 -5.83 -25.13
N GLY A 455 -7.75 -6.88 -24.56
CA GLY A 455 -6.92 -7.83 -25.29
C GLY A 455 -5.44 -8.03 -24.92
N PRO A 456 -4.58 -7.02 -24.65
CA PRO A 456 -3.17 -7.30 -24.36
C PRO A 456 -2.95 -7.90 -22.97
N SER A 457 -1.77 -8.50 -22.76
CA SER A 457 -1.30 -8.98 -21.46
C SER A 457 -1.44 -7.89 -20.39
N ASP A 458 -1.88 -8.29 -19.20
CA ASP A 458 -2.13 -7.37 -18.10
C ASP A 458 -0.94 -7.33 -17.11
N PRO A 459 -0.10 -6.30 -17.13
CA PRO A 459 1.04 -6.22 -16.20
C PRO A 459 0.61 -6.13 -14.73
N ASP A 460 -0.67 -5.82 -14.44
CA ASP A 460 -1.23 -5.79 -13.10
C ASP A 460 -1.84 -7.13 -12.66
N SER A 461 -1.53 -8.23 -13.37
CA SER A 461 -2.05 -9.57 -13.10
C SER A 461 -1.88 -10.00 -11.64
N TYR A 462 -0.71 -9.76 -11.04
CA TYR A 462 -0.46 -10.07 -9.65
C TYR A 462 -1.48 -9.40 -8.74
N TRP A 463 -1.64 -8.08 -8.93
CA TRP A 463 -2.55 -7.27 -8.13
C TRP A 463 -4.01 -7.67 -8.32
N ARG A 464 -4.43 -7.97 -9.56
CA ARG A 464 -5.79 -8.46 -9.84
C ARG A 464 -6.08 -9.78 -9.10
N ILE A 465 -5.13 -10.71 -9.08
CA ILE A 465 -5.30 -11.98 -8.36
C ILE A 465 -5.40 -11.71 -6.86
N VAL A 466 -4.45 -11.00 -6.26
CA VAL A 466 -4.44 -10.70 -4.82
C VAL A 466 -5.70 -9.94 -4.40
N SER A 467 -6.10 -8.92 -5.19
CA SER A 467 -7.28 -8.11 -4.90
C SER A 467 -8.59 -8.88 -4.96
N ALA A 468 -8.70 -9.92 -5.80
CA ALA A 468 -9.89 -10.77 -5.82
C ALA A 468 -10.10 -11.48 -4.48
N PHE A 469 -9.03 -11.97 -3.88
CA PHE A 469 -9.05 -12.59 -2.55
C PHE A 469 -9.26 -11.57 -1.43
N TYR A 470 -8.53 -10.45 -1.45
CA TYR A 470 -8.68 -9.38 -0.47
C TYR A 470 -10.12 -8.86 -0.44
N ARG A 471 -10.68 -8.54 -1.61
CA ARG A 471 -12.05 -8.09 -1.76
C ARG A 471 -13.05 -9.14 -1.25
N GLY A 472 -12.83 -10.42 -1.54
CA GLY A 472 -13.65 -11.50 -1.04
C GLY A 472 -13.69 -11.55 0.48
N ALA A 473 -12.54 -11.40 1.15
CA ALA A 473 -12.45 -11.32 2.59
C ALA A 473 -13.17 -10.08 3.14
N PHE A 474 -12.90 -8.89 2.57
CA PHE A 474 -13.55 -7.65 2.95
C PHE A 474 -15.08 -7.70 2.76
N ASP A 475 -15.56 -8.13 1.60
CA ASP A 475 -16.99 -8.28 1.30
C ASP A 475 -17.65 -9.35 2.19
N GLY A 476 -16.88 -10.34 2.65
CA GLY A 476 -17.25 -11.35 3.65
C GLY A 476 -17.28 -10.85 5.10
N GLY A 477 -16.97 -9.58 5.34
CA GLY A 477 -16.95 -8.94 6.66
C GLY A 477 -15.70 -9.26 7.48
N LEU A 478 -14.60 -9.63 6.83
CA LEU A 478 -13.32 -9.92 7.46
C LEU A 478 -12.35 -8.74 7.33
N GLN A 479 -11.41 -8.68 8.27
CA GLN A 479 -10.28 -7.76 8.27
C GLN A 479 -9.03 -8.50 7.83
N VAL A 480 -8.20 -7.86 7.01
CA VAL A 480 -7.01 -8.45 6.42
C VAL A 480 -5.76 -7.76 6.97
N ARG A 481 -4.67 -8.51 7.10
CA ARG A 481 -3.32 -7.98 7.30
C ARG A 481 -2.41 -8.54 6.21
N PHE A 482 -1.76 -7.69 5.46
CA PHE A 482 -0.67 -8.13 4.59
C PHE A 482 0.57 -8.46 5.41
N VAL A 483 1.21 -9.57 5.05
CA VAL A 483 2.54 -9.99 5.53
C VAL A 483 3.50 -10.10 4.36
N ARG A 484 4.76 -9.84 4.60
CA ARG A 484 5.79 -9.81 3.55
C ARG A 484 6.72 -11.02 3.66
N PRO A 485 7.22 -11.55 2.54
CA PRO A 485 8.13 -12.71 2.55
C PRO A 485 9.32 -12.50 3.48
N ARG A 486 9.96 -11.32 3.47
CA ARG A 486 11.08 -11.00 4.36
C ARG A 486 10.72 -11.09 5.85
N GLN A 487 9.49 -10.75 6.22
CA GLN A 487 9.00 -10.84 7.61
C GLN A 487 8.79 -12.29 8.06
N LEU A 488 8.49 -13.19 7.13
CA LEU A 488 8.25 -14.61 7.42
C LEU A 488 9.53 -15.46 7.25
N PHE A 489 10.21 -15.31 6.13
CA PHE A 489 11.27 -16.21 5.68
C PHE A 489 12.67 -15.64 5.93
N GLY A 490 12.79 -14.38 6.37
CA GLY A 490 14.07 -13.68 6.47
C GLY A 490 14.55 -13.10 5.15
N PRO A 491 15.86 -12.74 5.04
CA PRO A 491 16.43 -12.13 3.85
C PRO A 491 16.29 -13.00 2.61
N ARG A 492 15.91 -12.42 1.49
CA ARG A 492 15.67 -13.11 0.23
C ARG A 492 16.63 -12.67 -0.89
N ARG A 493 17.33 -11.55 -0.70
CA ARG A 493 18.24 -10.97 -1.68
C ARG A 493 19.63 -10.75 -1.07
N PRO A 494 20.70 -10.87 -1.86
CA PRO A 494 22.03 -10.49 -1.41
C PRO A 494 22.06 -9.03 -0.94
N GLY A 495 22.69 -8.77 0.21
CA GLY A 495 22.82 -7.42 0.78
C GLY A 495 21.66 -6.97 1.68
N GLU A 496 20.56 -7.70 1.75
CA GLU A 496 19.51 -7.42 2.74
C GLU A 496 20.04 -7.60 4.16
N ALA A 497 19.60 -6.71 5.06
CA ALA A 497 19.99 -6.81 6.48
C ALA A 497 19.55 -8.15 7.08
N PRO A 498 20.37 -8.80 7.90
CA PRO A 498 20.02 -10.04 8.57
C PRO A 498 18.72 -9.88 9.38
N GLN A 499 17.79 -10.78 9.15
CA GLN A 499 16.55 -10.89 9.92
C GLN A 499 16.27 -12.36 10.17
N GLN A 500 15.98 -12.73 11.42
CA GLN A 500 15.62 -14.11 11.73
C GLN A 500 14.23 -14.42 11.14
N PRO A 501 14.08 -15.56 10.47
CA PRO A 501 12.77 -16.03 10.04
C PRO A 501 11.82 -16.17 11.23
N THR A 502 10.54 -15.85 11.03
CA THR A 502 9.51 -16.15 12.03
C THR A 502 9.32 -17.67 12.09
N SER A 503 9.28 -18.27 13.28
CA SER A 503 8.99 -19.70 13.41
C SER A 503 7.61 -20.02 12.81
N PRO A 504 7.49 -21.06 11.95
CA PRO A 504 6.19 -21.51 11.43
C PRO A 504 5.15 -21.76 12.52
N ALA A 505 5.55 -22.36 13.65
CA ALA A 505 4.66 -22.67 14.78
C ALA A 505 4.21 -21.39 15.51
N GLU A 506 5.10 -20.47 15.79
CA GLU A 506 4.76 -19.18 16.40
C GLU A 506 3.82 -18.37 15.50
N PHE A 507 4.10 -18.39 14.19
CA PHE A 507 3.24 -17.70 13.24
C PHE A 507 1.86 -18.35 13.15
N ALA A 508 1.76 -19.69 13.13
CA ALA A 508 0.50 -20.42 13.12
C ALA A 508 -0.36 -20.13 14.36
N ALA A 509 0.25 -20.09 15.53
CA ALA A 509 -0.44 -19.76 16.79
C ALA A 509 -1.05 -18.35 16.78
N ALA A 510 -0.39 -17.39 16.12
CA ALA A 510 -0.81 -16.01 16.07
C ALA A 510 -1.66 -15.68 14.82
N ASN A 511 -1.56 -16.46 13.77
CA ASN A 511 -2.23 -16.25 12.48
C ASN A 511 -2.81 -17.60 12.02
N PRO A 512 -4.04 -17.91 12.41
CA PRO A 512 -4.65 -19.22 12.09
C PRO A 512 -4.86 -19.46 10.60
N VAL A 513 -4.98 -18.40 9.79
CA VAL A 513 -5.18 -18.49 8.34
C VAL A 513 -4.12 -17.63 7.62
N LEU A 514 -3.36 -18.26 6.74
CA LEU A 514 -2.43 -17.61 5.81
C LEU A 514 -2.89 -17.87 4.38
N LEU A 515 -3.28 -16.81 3.69
CA LEU A 515 -3.63 -16.85 2.27
C LEU A 515 -2.43 -16.42 1.43
N VAL A 516 -2.08 -17.27 0.47
CA VAL A 516 -0.93 -17.11 -0.43
C VAL A 516 -1.46 -17.10 -1.86
N ALA A 517 -1.83 -15.93 -2.35
CA ALA A 517 -2.33 -15.75 -3.70
C ALA A 517 -1.20 -15.29 -4.63
N ALA A 518 -0.93 -16.08 -5.68
CA ALA A 518 0.07 -15.75 -6.71
C ALA A 518 1.51 -15.49 -6.16
N PHE A 519 1.95 -16.20 -5.15
CA PHE A 519 3.35 -16.19 -4.73
C PHE A 519 4.20 -16.96 -5.74
N PHE A 520 4.42 -16.33 -6.90
CA PHE A 520 4.96 -16.95 -8.09
C PHE A 520 6.43 -17.35 -7.94
N THR A 521 7.26 -16.43 -7.43
CA THR A 521 8.69 -16.66 -7.21
C THR A 521 8.97 -17.09 -5.78
N ALA A 522 9.19 -18.38 -5.57
CA ALA A 522 9.45 -18.96 -4.25
C ALA A 522 10.73 -19.81 -4.24
N SER A 523 11.51 -19.76 -3.18
CA SER A 523 12.58 -20.75 -2.97
C SER A 523 12.01 -22.03 -2.35
N ASP A 524 12.84 -23.07 -2.27
CA ASP A 524 12.46 -24.33 -1.61
C ASP A 524 12.24 -24.08 -0.10
N GLU A 525 13.10 -23.28 0.52
CA GLU A 525 12.99 -22.92 1.93
C GLU A 525 11.71 -22.11 2.23
N ASP A 526 11.28 -21.21 1.32
CA ASP A 526 10.00 -20.49 1.44
C ASP A 526 8.82 -21.48 1.47
N LEU A 527 8.85 -22.48 0.58
CA LEU A 527 7.80 -23.50 0.46
C LEU A 527 7.82 -24.48 1.64
N GLU A 528 9.02 -24.90 2.11
CA GLU A 528 9.19 -25.73 3.31
C GLU A 528 8.67 -25.01 4.56
N TRP A 529 8.91 -23.71 4.67
CA TRP A 529 8.34 -22.91 5.77
C TRP A 529 6.82 -22.93 5.73
N MET A 530 6.21 -22.80 4.54
CA MET A 530 4.75 -22.87 4.39
C MET A 530 4.18 -24.22 4.76
N GLU A 531 4.85 -25.32 4.36
CA GLU A 531 4.48 -26.67 4.79
C GLU A 531 4.56 -26.80 6.31
N GLY A 532 5.65 -26.32 6.93
CA GLY A 532 5.83 -26.28 8.37
C GLY A 532 4.75 -25.47 9.10
N TYR A 533 4.30 -24.37 8.52
CA TYR A 533 3.19 -23.56 9.06
C TYR A 533 1.88 -24.37 9.09
N ALA A 534 1.55 -25.08 8.00
CA ALA A 534 0.37 -25.93 7.96
C ALA A 534 0.51 -27.11 8.95
N ALA A 535 1.67 -27.76 9.00
CA ALA A 535 1.93 -28.88 9.91
C ALA A 535 1.80 -28.48 11.39
N ALA A 536 2.13 -27.23 11.74
CA ALA A 536 2.08 -26.68 13.09
C ALA A 536 0.67 -26.23 13.54
N GLY A 537 -0.33 -26.31 12.69
CA GLY A 537 -1.72 -25.97 13.05
C GLY A 537 -2.32 -24.82 12.25
N GLY A 538 -1.56 -24.19 11.36
CA GLY A 538 -2.05 -23.15 10.47
C GLY A 538 -2.95 -23.68 9.35
N HIS A 539 -3.87 -22.86 8.86
CA HIS A 539 -4.61 -23.12 7.65
C HIS A 539 -3.93 -22.38 6.48
N LEU A 540 -3.11 -23.10 5.70
CA LEU A 540 -2.46 -22.59 4.51
C LEU A 540 -3.42 -22.63 3.33
N VAL A 541 -3.65 -21.49 2.69
CA VAL A 541 -4.53 -21.35 1.52
C VAL A 541 -3.70 -20.90 0.32
N LEU A 542 -3.57 -21.75 -0.69
CA LEU A 542 -2.80 -21.51 -1.90
C LEU A 542 -3.71 -21.07 -3.03
N GLY A 543 -3.43 -19.92 -3.62
CA GLY A 543 -4.08 -19.43 -4.84
C GLY A 543 -3.28 -19.74 -6.10
N PRO A 544 -3.78 -19.33 -7.28
CA PRO A 544 -3.16 -19.61 -8.58
C PRO A 544 -1.70 -19.21 -8.66
N ARG A 545 -0.90 -20.00 -9.38
CA ARG A 545 0.51 -19.74 -9.69
C ARG A 545 1.46 -19.70 -8.48
N THR A 546 1.02 -20.08 -7.29
CA THR A 546 1.87 -20.15 -6.10
C THR A 546 2.95 -21.22 -6.26
N GLY A 547 4.23 -20.86 -6.03
CA GLY A 547 5.39 -21.75 -6.13
C GLY A 547 5.75 -22.21 -7.55
N TYR A 548 5.21 -21.57 -8.58
CA TYR A 548 5.39 -22.01 -9.97
C TYR A 548 6.81 -21.79 -10.48
N ALA A 549 7.50 -20.77 -10.02
CA ALA A 549 8.88 -20.46 -10.40
C ALA A 549 9.79 -20.38 -9.16
N ASP A 550 11.10 -20.61 -9.39
CA ASP A 550 12.12 -20.34 -8.40
C ASP A 550 12.42 -18.84 -8.27
N ARG A 551 13.36 -18.46 -7.41
CA ARG A 551 13.71 -17.03 -7.18
C ARG A 551 14.27 -16.32 -8.41
N GLU A 552 14.83 -17.07 -9.37
CA GLU A 552 15.28 -16.51 -10.64
C GLU A 552 14.15 -16.34 -11.66
N GLY A 553 12.93 -16.75 -11.32
CA GLY A 553 11.79 -16.74 -12.24
C GLY A 553 11.80 -17.89 -13.26
N ARG A 554 12.59 -18.94 -13.02
CA ARG A 554 12.57 -20.16 -13.85
C ARG A 554 11.38 -21.03 -13.43
N ALA A 555 10.60 -21.49 -14.40
CA ALA A 555 9.55 -22.45 -14.11
C ALA A 555 10.14 -23.73 -13.50
N ARG A 556 9.53 -24.19 -12.42
CA ARG A 556 9.93 -25.43 -11.75
C ARG A 556 9.58 -26.63 -12.62
N VAL A 557 10.43 -27.66 -12.55
CA VAL A 557 10.20 -28.93 -13.23
C VAL A 557 9.34 -29.90 -12.40
N GLU A 558 9.16 -29.60 -11.13
CA GLU A 558 8.32 -30.36 -10.21
C GLU A 558 6.85 -30.13 -10.52
N THR A 559 6.03 -31.13 -10.23
CA THR A 559 4.57 -31.05 -10.27
C THR A 559 4.07 -29.93 -9.36
N GLN A 560 3.18 -29.07 -9.85
CA GLN A 560 2.71 -27.91 -9.11
C GLN A 560 1.62 -28.27 -8.08
N PRO A 561 1.54 -27.53 -6.94
CA PRO A 561 2.38 -26.42 -6.53
C PRO A 561 3.74 -26.85 -5.89
N ALA A 562 4.69 -27.28 -6.68
CA ALA A 562 6.04 -27.68 -6.27
C ALA A 562 6.04 -28.71 -5.10
N CYS A 563 6.95 -28.62 -4.12
CA CYS A 563 6.97 -29.54 -2.99
C CYS A 563 5.66 -29.56 -2.17
N LEU A 564 4.88 -28.47 -2.20
CA LEU A 564 3.60 -28.36 -1.48
C LEU A 564 2.49 -29.30 -2.00
N HIS A 565 2.63 -29.90 -3.20
CA HIS A 565 1.60 -30.82 -3.74
C HIS A 565 1.33 -32.00 -2.82
N LYS A 566 2.35 -32.49 -2.07
CA LYS A 566 2.18 -33.57 -1.10
C LYS A 566 1.36 -33.15 0.10
N ALA A 567 1.60 -31.95 0.64
CA ALA A 567 0.85 -31.39 1.74
C ALA A 567 -0.59 -31.03 1.30
N ALA A 568 -0.76 -30.54 0.06
CA ALA A 568 -2.04 -30.21 -0.54
C ALA A 568 -2.90 -31.43 -0.89
N GLY A 569 -2.29 -32.61 -1.15
CA GLY A 569 -2.99 -33.82 -1.61
C GLY A 569 -3.64 -33.65 -2.99
N SER A 570 -3.18 -32.68 -3.73
CA SER A 570 -3.59 -32.37 -5.11
C SER A 570 -2.44 -31.71 -5.84
N TRP A 571 -2.46 -31.81 -7.19
CA TRP A 571 -1.42 -31.28 -8.06
C TRP A 571 -1.98 -30.83 -9.40
N TYR A 572 -1.25 -30.02 -10.17
CA TYR A 572 -1.58 -29.66 -11.53
C TYR A 572 -0.34 -29.53 -12.42
N GLU A 573 -0.53 -29.70 -13.69
CA GLU A 573 0.44 -29.46 -14.77
C GLU A 573 -0.16 -28.67 -15.92
N GLU A 574 -1.50 -28.66 -16.01
CA GLU A 574 -2.28 -27.96 -17.03
C GLU A 574 -3.03 -26.79 -16.40
N PHE A 575 -3.07 -25.69 -17.12
CA PHE A 575 -3.80 -24.49 -16.71
C PHE A 575 -4.39 -23.80 -17.96
N SER A 576 -5.39 -22.95 -17.74
CA SER A 576 -6.06 -22.23 -18.83
C SER A 576 -6.50 -20.83 -18.38
N ASN A 577 -6.48 -19.88 -19.31
CA ASN A 577 -7.26 -18.66 -19.15
C ASN A 577 -8.74 -18.96 -19.38
N LEU A 578 -9.61 -18.23 -18.72
CA LEU A 578 -11.05 -18.23 -18.95
C LEU A 578 -11.44 -16.99 -19.76
N ALA A 579 -12.04 -17.21 -20.93
CA ALA A 579 -12.58 -16.13 -21.75
C ALA A 579 -13.83 -15.49 -21.11
N GLU A 580 -14.62 -16.32 -20.42
CA GLU A 580 -15.85 -15.92 -19.72
C GLU A 580 -15.87 -16.55 -18.32
N PRO A 581 -16.54 -15.93 -17.34
CA PRO A 581 -16.72 -16.54 -16.04
C PRO A 581 -17.40 -17.90 -16.11
N VAL A 582 -16.88 -18.88 -15.38
CA VAL A 582 -17.41 -20.25 -15.32
C VAL A 582 -18.12 -20.45 -13.97
N PRO A 583 -19.41 -20.82 -13.94
CA PRO A 583 -20.09 -21.14 -12.70
C PRO A 583 -19.39 -22.27 -11.93
N VAL A 584 -19.48 -22.20 -10.61
CA VAL A 584 -18.98 -23.27 -9.71
C VAL A 584 -20.11 -23.83 -8.88
N ARG A 585 -20.04 -25.11 -8.53
CA ARG A 585 -20.97 -25.79 -7.61
C ARG A 585 -20.23 -26.40 -6.45
N ALA A 586 -20.86 -26.42 -5.27
CA ALA A 586 -20.31 -27.11 -4.10
C ALA A 586 -20.26 -28.65 -4.34
N ALA A 587 -19.26 -29.31 -3.78
CA ALA A 587 -19.09 -30.76 -3.88
C ALA A 587 -20.04 -31.57 -2.95
N GLY A 588 -20.72 -30.91 -2.02
CA GLY A 588 -21.83 -31.48 -1.21
C GLY A 588 -21.47 -32.20 0.08
N ALA A 589 -20.19 -32.50 0.35
CA ALA A 589 -19.81 -33.35 1.50
C ALA A 589 -19.17 -32.62 2.70
N SER A 590 -18.65 -31.41 2.54
CA SER A 590 -17.65 -30.81 3.45
C SER A 590 -18.16 -29.69 4.35
N GLY A 591 -19.46 -29.39 4.36
CA GLY A 591 -19.97 -28.20 5.06
C GLY A 591 -19.56 -26.88 4.42
N PHE A 592 -18.96 -26.89 3.22
CA PHE A 592 -18.66 -25.71 2.45
C PHE A 592 -19.93 -25.15 1.82
N GLY A 593 -20.37 -23.98 2.30
CA GLY A 593 -21.52 -23.27 1.74
C GLY A 593 -21.11 -22.38 0.56
N LEU A 594 -21.85 -22.47 -0.54
CA LEU A 594 -21.59 -21.68 -1.75
C LEU A 594 -22.71 -20.67 -1.98
N GLU A 595 -22.39 -19.40 -2.11
CA GLU A 595 -23.36 -18.36 -2.46
C GLU A 595 -23.86 -18.50 -3.92
N ALA A 596 -25.11 -18.12 -4.14
CA ALA A 596 -25.68 -18.07 -5.49
C ALA A 596 -24.89 -17.11 -6.41
N GLY A 597 -24.66 -17.54 -7.66
CA GLY A 597 -23.89 -16.77 -8.62
C GLY A 597 -22.36 -16.85 -8.42
N ALA A 598 -21.87 -17.79 -7.64
CA ALA A 598 -20.45 -18.06 -7.52
C ALA A 598 -19.84 -18.53 -8.86
N VAL A 599 -18.74 -17.89 -9.26
CA VAL A 599 -18.04 -18.14 -10.52
C VAL A 599 -16.53 -18.17 -10.33
N ALA A 600 -15.85 -18.94 -11.15
CA ALA A 600 -14.43 -18.83 -11.44
C ALA A 600 -14.21 -17.78 -12.53
N THR A 601 -13.16 -16.97 -12.43
CA THR A 601 -12.83 -15.94 -13.42
C THR A 601 -11.38 -16.06 -13.86
N ASP A 602 -11.08 -15.53 -15.01
CA ASP A 602 -9.74 -15.26 -15.55
C ASP A 602 -8.81 -16.49 -15.71
N TRP A 603 -8.81 -17.46 -14.78
CA TRP A 603 -7.80 -18.52 -14.68
C TRP A 603 -8.35 -19.83 -14.12
N VAL A 604 -7.82 -20.96 -14.60
CA VAL A 604 -8.02 -22.31 -14.08
C VAL A 604 -6.69 -23.04 -13.97
N ASP A 605 -6.37 -23.57 -12.80
CA ASP A 605 -5.43 -24.66 -12.61
C ASP A 605 -6.20 -25.98 -12.60
N CYS A 606 -5.82 -26.95 -13.46
CA CYS A 606 -6.50 -28.23 -13.62
C CYS A 606 -6.07 -29.20 -12.50
N LEU A 607 -6.66 -29.05 -11.30
CA LEU A 607 -6.26 -29.76 -10.07
C LEU A 607 -6.58 -31.25 -10.16
N ASN A 608 -5.56 -32.10 -10.13
CA ASN A 608 -5.69 -33.57 -10.03
C ASN A 608 -5.65 -34.00 -8.55
N LEU A 609 -6.65 -34.76 -8.13
CA LEU A 609 -6.74 -35.23 -6.74
C LEU A 609 -5.83 -36.42 -6.50
N VAL A 610 -5.17 -36.45 -5.34
CA VAL A 610 -4.50 -37.64 -4.77
C VAL A 610 -5.34 -38.13 -3.59
N ASP A 611 -5.42 -37.34 -2.51
CA ASP A 611 -6.18 -37.62 -1.30
C ASP A 611 -6.83 -36.35 -0.71
N ALA A 612 -6.79 -35.23 -1.43
CA ALA A 612 -7.51 -34.02 -1.05
C ALA A 612 -9.02 -34.18 -1.26
N GLU A 613 -9.80 -33.55 -0.39
CA GLU A 613 -11.26 -33.44 -0.50
C GLU A 613 -11.63 -32.28 -1.43
N PRO A 614 -12.43 -32.52 -2.48
CA PRO A 614 -12.96 -31.42 -3.30
C PRO A 614 -14.09 -30.69 -2.54
N LEU A 615 -14.01 -29.35 -2.50
CA LEU A 615 -15.03 -28.48 -1.92
C LEU A 615 -15.94 -27.86 -2.97
N ALA A 616 -15.42 -27.57 -4.17
CA ALA A 616 -16.16 -27.03 -5.28
C ALA A 616 -15.64 -27.55 -6.63
N HIS A 617 -16.53 -27.65 -7.62
CA HIS A 617 -16.21 -28.02 -8.99
C HIS A 617 -16.66 -26.95 -9.98
N TYR A 618 -15.99 -26.85 -11.12
CA TYR A 618 -16.43 -26.04 -12.26
C TYR A 618 -17.69 -26.64 -12.90
N GLU A 619 -18.63 -25.80 -13.28
CA GLU A 619 -19.79 -26.18 -14.10
C GLU A 619 -19.53 -25.86 -15.57
N HIS A 620 -18.70 -26.67 -16.21
CA HIS A 620 -18.28 -26.48 -17.60
C HIS A 620 -18.08 -27.85 -18.29
N PRO A 621 -18.46 -28.05 -19.54
CA PRO A 621 -18.31 -29.34 -20.23
C PRO A 621 -16.90 -29.91 -20.23
N HIS A 622 -15.87 -29.04 -20.26
CA HIS A 622 -14.47 -29.45 -20.22
C HIS A 622 -13.89 -29.42 -18.79
N PHE A 623 -14.04 -28.30 -18.08
CA PHE A 623 -13.38 -28.11 -16.78
C PHE A 623 -14.04 -28.85 -15.62
N SER A 624 -15.27 -29.38 -15.77
CA SER A 624 -15.99 -30.07 -14.69
C SER A 624 -15.31 -31.35 -14.17
N ARG A 625 -14.33 -31.87 -14.87
CA ARG A 625 -13.52 -33.02 -14.44
C ARG A 625 -12.51 -32.67 -13.34
N TRP A 626 -12.23 -31.40 -13.13
CA TRP A 626 -11.33 -30.93 -12.09
C TRP A 626 -12.10 -30.13 -11.02
N PRO A 627 -11.70 -30.23 -9.75
CA PRO A 627 -12.22 -29.33 -8.72
C PRO A 627 -11.65 -27.92 -8.88
N ALA A 628 -12.44 -26.91 -8.53
CA ALA A 628 -12.02 -25.51 -8.43
C ALA A 628 -11.42 -25.17 -7.07
N LEU A 629 -11.74 -25.98 -6.05
CA LEU A 629 -11.32 -25.80 -4.66
C LEU A 629 -11.15 -27.15 -4.00
N THR A 630 -10.00 -27.38 -3.38
CA THR A 630 -9.69 -28.62 -2.64
C THR A 630 -9.15 -28.29 -1.26
N THR A 631 -9.29 -29.23 -0.31
CA THR A 631 -8.71 -29.09 1.02
C THR A 631 -8.20 -30.43 1.54
N ARG A 632 -7.17 -30.39 2.41
CA ARG A 632 -6.60 -31.58 3.06
C ARG A 632 -6.09 -31.23 4.45
N PRO A 633 -6.35 -32.04 5.49
CA PRO A 633 -5.63 -31.95 6.75
C PRO A 633 -4.13 -32.23 6.53
N HIS A 634 -3.27 -31.48 7.20
CA HIS A 634 -1.82 -31.67 7.15
C HIS A 634 -1.19 -31.38 8.52
N GLY A 635 -0.60 -32.39 9.16
CA GLY A 635 -0.15 -32.26 10.54
C GLY A 635 -1.32 -31.88 11.47
N SER A 636 -1.15 -30.82 12.25
CA SER A 636 -2.20 -30.28 13.13
C SER A 636 -3.10 -29.26 12.45
N GLY A 637 -2.78 -28.84 11.22
CA GLY A 637 -3.51 -27.82 10.47
C GLY A 637 -4.08 -28.35 9.14
N ARG A 638 -4.03 -27.53 8.10
CA ARG A 638 -4.71 -27.81 6.84
C ARG A 638 -4.08 -27.06 5.66
N VAL A 639 -4.12 -27.67 4.47
CA VAL A 639 -3.79 -27.02 3.20
C VAL A 639 -5.03 -26.99 2.31
N THR A 640 -5.33 -25.84 1.74
CA THR A 640 -6.41 -25.61 0.77
C THR A 640 -5.83 -25.07 -0.51
N VAL A 641 -6.25 -25.59 -1.66
CA VAL A 641 -5.82 -25.08 -2.98
C VAL A 641 -7.03 -24.54 -3.73
N ILE A 642 -6.89 -23.30 -4.19
CA ILE A 642 -7.89 -22.59 -5.00
C ILE A 642 -7.33 -22.48 -6.40
N GLY A 643 -7.84 -23.30 -7.33
CA GLY A 643 -7.34 -23.42 -8.71
C GLY A 643 -7.86 -22.33 -9.65
N THR A 644 -8.31 -21.18 -9.15
CA THR A 644 -8.88 -20.11 -9.99
C THR A 644 -8.77 -18.75 -9.31
N VAL A 645 -8.95 -17.69 -10.10
CA VAL A 645 -9.25 -16.36 -9.55
C VAL A 645 -10.75 -16.35 -9.20
N PRO A 646 -11.14 -16.23 -7.92
CA PRO A 646 -12.55 -16.35 -7.56
C PRO A 646 -13.31 -15.05 -7.87
N GLY A 647 -14.50 -15.19 -8.49
CA GLY A 647 -15.47 -14.11 -8.55
C GLY A 647 -16.00 -13.75 -7.15
N GLN A 648 -16.63 -12.59 -7.00
CA GLN A 648 -17.00 -12.03 -5.68
C GLN A 648 -17.77 -13.00 -4.78
N ALA A 649 -18.84 -13.64 -5.27
CA ALA A 649 -19.65 -14.56 -4.47
C ALA A 649 -18.85 -15.80 -4.06
N PHE A 650 -18.00 -16.31 -4.94
CA PHE A 650 -17.13 -17.44 -4.63
C PHE A 650 -16.07 -17.06 -3.59
N ALA A 651 -15.43 -15.91 -3.75
CA ALA A 651 -14.44 -15.39 -2.81
C ALA A 651 -15.04 -15.16 -1.40
N ARG A 652 -16.27 -14.60 -1.31
CA ARG A 652 -17.00 -14.47 -0.02
C ARG A 652 -17.31 -15.83 0.60
N SER A 653 -17.72 -16.81 -0.20
CA SER A 653 -17.99 -18.16 0.29
C SER A 653 -16.73 -18.81 0.88
N ILE A 654 -15.59 -18.64 0.21
CA ILE A 654 -14.29 -19.10 0.69
C ILE A 654 -13.93 -18.40 2.01
N ALA A 655 -14.00 -17.05 2.05
CA ALA A 655 -13.74 -16.26 3.25
C ALA A 655 -14.64 -16.68 4.42
N ALA A 656 -15.92 -16.96 4.13
CA ALA A 656 -16.88 -17.44 5.09
C ALA A 656 -16.51 -18.78 5.73
N TRP A 657 -16.00 -19.67 4.92
CA TRP A 657 -15.58 -20.99 5.38
C TRP A 657 -14.24 -20.96 6.13
N LEU A 658 -13.29 -20.12 5.68
CA LEU A 658 -11.98 -19.95 6.33
C LEU A 658 -12.09 -19.37 7.74
N VAL A 659 -12.97 -18.37 7.92
CA VAL A 659 -13.16 -17.68 9.21
C VAL A 659 -14.65 -17.63 9.56
N PRO A 660 -15.19 -18.63 10.26
CA PRO A 660 -16.60 -18.66 10.64
C PRO A 660 -17.02 -17.55 11.60
N ALA A 661 -16.12 -17.10 12.48
CA ALA A 661 -16.37 -16.07 13.49
C ALA A 661 -15.36 -14.91 13.35
N PRO A 662 -15.77 -13.77 12.75
CA PRO A 662 -14.89 -12.60 12.61
C PRO A 662 -14.47 -12.02 13.96
N VAL A 663 -13.23 -11.54 14.06
CA VAL A 663 -12.62 -10.96 15.26
C VAL A 663 -13.37 -9.73 15.78
N ALA A 664 -14.05 -9.01 14.89
CA ALA A 664 -14.84 -7.82 15.23
C ALA A 664 -16.02 -8.11 16.16
N GLY A 665 -16.47 -9.36 16.27
CA GLY A 665 -17.56 -9.77 17.16
C GLY A 665 -18.97 -9.37 16.72
N TRP A 666 -19.13 -8.68 15.61
CA TRP A 666 -20.43 -8.25 15.05
C TRP A 666 -21.13 -9.31 14.20
N GLY A 667 -20.56 -10.51 14.13
CA GLY A 667 -20.96 -11.47 13.12
C GLY A 667 -20.56 -11.00 11.72
N ARG A 668 -21.23 -11.51 10.67
CA ARG A 668 -20.96 -11.13 9.29
C ARG A 668 -21.88 -10.00 8.85
N LEU A 669 -21.37 -8.79 8.82
CA LEU A 669 -22.08 -7.64 8.27
C LEU A 669 -21.87 -7.61 6.74
N LEU A 670 -22.80 -8.21 5.99
CA LEU A 670 -22.71 -8.32 4.52
C LEU A 670 -23.37 -7.16 3.77
N GLY A 671 -24.09 -6.30 4.49
CA GLY A 671 -24.76 -5.11 3.92
C GLY A 671 -23.82 -3.90 3.81
N PRO A 672 -24.37 -2.71 3.60
CA PRO A 672 -23.60 -1.46 3.51
C PRO A 672 -22.97 -1.05 4.84
N VAL A 673 -23.46 -1.53 5.97
CA VAL A 673 -22.81 -1.33 7.27
C VAL A 673 -21.65 -2.31 7.41
N ARG A 674 -20.46 -1.77 7.68
CA ARG A 674 -19.24 -2.53 7.89
C ARG A 674 -18.62 -2.20 9.23
N ALA A 675 -17.99 -3.18 9.85
CA ALA A 675 -17.26 -3.03 11.09
C ALA A 675 -15.79 -3.37 10.88
N THR A 676 -14.91 -2.47 11.34
CA THR A 676 -13.49 -2.78 11.56
C THR A 676 -13.15 -2.53 13.03
N THR A 677 -12.10 -3.16 13.52
CA THR A 677 -11.69 -3.03 14.91
C THR A 677 -10.19 -2.79 15.03
N ALA A 678 -9.82 -2.14 16.13
CA ALA A 678 -8.43 -1.98 16.51
C ALA A 678 -8.34 -2.06 18.05
N THR A 679 -7.29 -2.72 18.55
CA THR A 679 -7.06 -2.89 19.97
C THR A 679 -6.12 -1.78 20.48
N VAL A 680 -6.53 -1.05 21.52
CA VAL A 680 -5.70 -0.03 22.19
C VAL A 680 -4.83 -0.65 23.28
N HIS A 681 -3.85 0.12 23.75
CA HIS A 681 -2.81 -0.38 24.67
C HIS A 681 -3.33 -0.96 25.99
N ASP A 682 -4.49 -0.48 26.48
CA ASP A 682 -5.14 -1.00 27.68
C ASP A 682 -5.92 -2.32 27.47
N GLY A 683 -5.83 -2.89 26.25
CA GLY A 683 -6.56 -4.08 25.84
C GLY A 683 -8.01 -3.82 25.42
N CYS A 684 -8.51 -2.61 25.55
CA CYS A 684 -9.82 -2.22 25.06
C CYS A 684 -9.87 -2.23 23.53
N ARG A 685 -11.00 -2.62 22.96
CA ARG A 685 -11.20 -2.63 21.50
C ARG A 685 -12.07 -1.45 21.05
N LEU A 686 -11.58 -0.75 20.04
CA LEU A 686 -12.35 0.22 19.29
C LEU A 686 -13.04 -0.46 18.12
N HIS A 687 -14.30 -0.14 17.89
CA HIS A 687 -15.10 -0.60 16.78
C HIS A 687 -15.49 0.58 15.91
N PHE A 688 -15.13 0.53 14.64
CA PHE A 688 -15.47 1.53 13.64
C PHE A 688 -16.58 0.98 12.76
N LEU A 689 -17.79 1.48 12.95
CA LEU A 689 -18.93 1.12 12.13
C LEU A 689 -19.14 2.19 11.05
N HIS A 690 -19.10 1.77 9.80
CA HIS A 690 -19.33 2.62 8.64
C HIS A 690 -20.60 2.21 7.91
N ASN A 691 -21.41 3.17 7.50
CA ASN A 691 -22.54 2.95 6.59
C ASN A 691 -22.19 3.54 5.20
N TRP A 692 -21.82 2.68 4.28
CA TRP A 692 -21.39 3.02 2.92
C TRP A 692 -22.57 3.10 1.93
N SER A 693 -23.64 3.78 2.32
CA SER A 693 -24.83 3.91 1.46
C SER A 693 -25.64 5.18 1.74
N TRP A 694 -26.55 5.47 0.81
CA TRP A 694 -27.55 6.53 0.95
C TRP A 694 -28.69 6.21 1.94
N HIS A 695 -28.84 4.95 2.33
CA HIS A 695 -29.92 4.53 3.23
C HIS A 695 -29.40 4.38 4.65
N PRO A 696 -30.15 4.82 5.67
CA PRO A 696 -29.81 4.53 7.05
C PRO A 696 -29.65 3.02 7.26
N GLY A 697 -28.66 2.64 8.05
CA GLY A 697 -28.40 1.25 8.43
C GLY A 697 -28.48 1.09 9.94
N SER A 698 -28.83 -0.11 10.39
CA SER A 698 -28.88 -0.42 11.82
C SER A 698 -28.34 -1.83 12.05
N VAL A 699 -27.57 -2.00 13.15
CA VAL A 699 -27.00 -3.28 13.58
C VAL A 699 -27.19 -3.43 15.09
N SER A 700 -27.41 -4.65 15.57
CA SER A 700 -27.56 -4.91 17.00
C SER A 700 -26.18 -4.91 17.67
N ALA A 701 -26.05 -4.20 18.79
CA ALA A 701 -24.85 -4.19 19.61
C ALA A 701 -24.55 -5.59 20.16
N PRO A 702 -23.38 -6.17 19.88
CA PRO A 702 -23.05 -7.53 20.34
C PRO A 702 -22.61 -7.58 21.81
N PHE A 703 -22.35 -6.43 22.43
CA PHE A 703 -21.97 -6.22 23.83
C PHE A 703 -22.20 -4.75 24.21
N GLN A 704 -21.91 -4.39 25.47
CA GLN A 704 -22.03 -2.97 25.89
C GLN A 704 -20.99 -2.10 25.20
N LEU A 705 -21.44 -0.99 24.65
CA LEU A 705 -20.65 -0.04 23.87
C LEU A 705 -20.92 1.41 24.30
N GLU A 706 -19.93 2.26 24.07
CA GLU A 706 -20.05 3.73 24.20
C GLU A 706 -19.47 4.38 22.97
N ASP A 707 -20.24 5.23 22.28
CA ASP A 707 -19.76 6.01 21.15
C ASP A 707 -18.77 7.08 21.67
N ALA A 708 -17.51 6.96 21.29
CA ALA A 708 -16.44 7.84 21.74
C ALA A 708 -16.60 9.29 21.27
N ILE A 709 -17.36 9.54 20.19
CA ILE A 709 -17.61 10.87 19.64
C ILE A 709 -18.79 11.53 20.35
N SER A 710 -19.93 10.82 20.47
CA SER A 710 -21.17 11.39 21.00
C SER A 710 -21.41 11.11 22.48
N GLY A 711 -20.73 10.12 23.07
CA GLY A 711 -20.99 9.62 24.43
C GLY A 711 -22.26 8.78 24.56
N GLU A 712 -22.95 8.46 23.45
CA GLU A 712 -24.12 7.59 23.43
C GLU A 712 -23.75 6.17 23.87
N ARG A 713 -24.63 5.54 24.68
CA ARG A 713 -24.40 4.20 25.23
C ARG A 713 -25.39 3.20 24.65
N PHE A 714 -24.89 2.00 24.41
CA PHE A 714 -25.66 0.88 23.89
C PHE A 714 -25.46 -0.33 24.78
N ASP A 715 -26.55 -0.93 25.23
CA ASP A 715 -26.53 -2.24 25.90
C ASP A 715 -26.55 -3.38 24.86
N LEU A 716 -26.23 -4.59 25.32
CA LEU A 716 -26.32 -5.79 24.48
C LEU A 716 -27.70 -5.92 23.83
N GLY A 717 -27.73 -6.00 22.51
CA GLY A 717 -28.96 -6.11 21.71
C GLY A 717 -29.55 -4.77 21.24
N ASP A 718 -29.11 -3.65 21.78
CA ASP A 718 -29.56 -2.33 21.33
C ASP A 718 -29.22 -2.08 19.84
N GLN A 719 -30.07 -1.30 19.19
CA GLN A 719 -29.89 -0.94 17.78
C GLN A 719 -28.94 0.25 17.63
N VAL A 720 -27.76 0.01 17.09
CA VAL A 720 -26.82 1.05 16.68
C VAL A 720 -27.21 1.52 15.28
N THR A 721 -27.77 2.72 15.20
CA THR A 721 -28.23 3.29 13.93
C THR A 721 -27.19 4.25 13.37
N LEU A 722 -26.92 4.13 12.06
CA LEU A 722 -26.07 5.02 11.28
C LEU A 722 -26.90 5.70 10.20
N LYS A 723 -26.72 7.01 10.03
CA LYS A 723 -27.32 7.76 8.91
C LYS A 723 -26.65 7.37 7.59
N ALA A 724 -27.12 7.94 6.48
CA ALA A 724 -26.42 7.86 5.20
C ALA A 724 -24.99 8.40 5.34
N TRP A 725 -24.00 7.68 4.79
CA TRP A 725 -22.58 8.04 4.79
C TRP A 725 -22.04 8.41 6.19
N ASP A 726 -22.47 7.65 7.21
CA ASP A 726 -22.10 7.91 8.61
C ASP A 726 -21.07 6.91 9.12
N VAL A 727 -20.33 7.32 10.14
CA VAL A 727 -19.40 6.46 10.89
C VAL A 727 -19.62 6.62 12.38
N ARG A 728 -19.51 5.53 13.14
CA ARG A 728 -19.50 5.50 14.61
C ARG A 728 -18.18 4.93 15.09
N VAL A 729 -17.57 5.56 16.08
CA VAL A 729 -16.37 5.07 16.76
C VAL A 729 -16.78 4.62 18.16
N LEU A 730 -16.90 3.32 18.35
CA LEU A 730 -17.47 2.74 19.56
C LEU A 730 -16.35 2.09 20.39
N ARG A 731 -16.39 2.31 21.69
CA ARG A 731 -15.51 1.66 22.66
C ARG A 731 -16.28 0.55 23.36
N ALA A 732 -15.74 -0.69 23.36
CA ALA A 732 -16.27 -1.75 24.18
C ALA A 732 -16.01 -1.43 25.66
N LYS A 733 -17.03 -1.57 26.51
CA LYS A 733 -16.85 -1.54 27.96
C LYS A 733 -16.38 -2.93 28.41
N SER A 734 -15.27 -2.94 29.14
CA SER A 734 -14.73 -4.15 29.80
C SER A 734 -15.67 -4.69 30.85
#